data_d0483b8c5d2916519511f7ce92aca8e2
#
_entry.id   d0483b8c5d2916519511f7ce92aca8e2
#
_cell.length_a   1.000
_cell.length_b   1.000
_cell.length_c   1.000
_cell.angle_alpha   90.00
_cell.angle_beta   90.00
_cell.angle_gamma   90.00
#
_symmetry.space_group_name_H-M   'P 1'
#
loop_
_entity.id
_entity.type
_entity.pdbx_description
1 polymer ?
#
loop_
_entity_poly.entity_id
_entity_poly.type
_entity_poly.pdbx_seq_one_letter_code
_entity_poly.pdbx_strand_id
1 'polypeptide(L)'
;MSSTYRLQLSKQFRFDDAVARAGYFASFGVAHLYCSPVLQAAPGSNHGYDVVDPTRVAEELGGEVALRRLVAALHEHEHELALLVDIVPNHMATAGRANPWWWDMLQNGPSSRYANYFDIDWESPISAVKGKVLLGVLGDRYGKELERGALTLQREGSEAVVRYHDQMFPLSPESLDGLELDAVNRDTDALDAILERQHYRLSYWRSAQEQLNYRRFFTIDSLIGLRVEEPQVFDDSHRVILGLIADGSVGGLRIDHVDGLRDPVSYLRRLRSAVPDTYLVVEKILATNEELPDSFPVHGTTGYDFIAQVDGLFVDAGNEGSLTALYHAFTGQSQPFSEVVRTCKQEMMASELAVDVERLTNLLLDICDRHRRHRDRTRRELQEAIRELAAGLHVYRTYVRPGSPASEQDQRQISIAAEGAAGRRPDIDADLLAFVADLLLMRHEGVAEAEFTARFQQLTPAVMAKGVEDTAFYRYNRLVSLNEVGGDPGVFGHSVEEFHSYCSRIAAKWPATMLTLSTHDTKRSGDVRARTNLLSEIPAEWEFAVRRWAERNERHRVQGYPDRNLEYLMYQTMVGAWPVDEVRLVAFLQKAAREAKVHTSWINPVPAFDDALTRFAGSVMADAEFKSDLESFIGRHQLVALGRVASLAQTTLLLTCPGVPDLYQGSEVWNLSLVDPDNRRPVDYERLAGLLPEIRSAGPSDVLARSDEGAPKLWLITRLLHERRVDPDLFGSASYTPLAAVGAKAKHAVGFVRDRLLVVVPRLVAGLGGDWADTTIDLPAGSWRSLITGGEEQGGPGVPVAGLMHQFPVAVLARRARPL
;
A
#
# COMPACT_ATOMS: atom_id res chain seq x y z
N MET A 1 -2.05 22.60 -5.61
CA MET A 1 -1.08 21.76 -4.84
C MET A 1 0.12 21.50 -5.71
N SER A 2 1.35 21.73 -5.20
CA SER A 2 2.57 21.59 -6.02
C SER A 2 3.51 20.47 -5.57
N SER A 3 3.51 20.12 -4.27
CA SER A 3 4.28 19.01 -3.70
C SER A 3 3.81 18.68 -2.30
N THR A 4 4.05 17.44 -1.85
CA THR A 4 3.73 16.97 -0.50
C THR A 4 4.95 16.30 0.15
N TYR A 5 5.01 16.33 1.48
CA TYR A 5 5.94 15.57 2.30
C TYR A 5 5.16 14.78 3.33
N ARG A 6 5.21 13.44 3.21
CA ARG A 6 4.43 12.56 4.08
C ARG A 6 5.10 12.32 5.41
N LEU A 7 4.39 12.65 6.49
CA LEU A 7 4.75 12.39 7.88
C LEU A 7 3.93 11.23 8.45
N GLN A 8 4.62 10.32 9.09
CA GLN A 8 4.02 9.23 9.83
C GLN A 8 3.93 9.64 11.31
N LEU A 9 2.74 10.11 11.71
CA LEU A 9 2.48 10.55 13.08
C LEU A 9 2.30 9.34 14.00
N SER A 10 2.83 9.47 15.21
CA SER A 10 2.71 8.48 16.28
C SER A 10 3.01 9.15 17.62
N LYS A 11 2.91 8.40 18.73
CA LYS A 11 3.36 8.91 20.04
C LYS A 11 4.84 9.28 20.12
N GLN A 12 5.66 8.81 19.15
CA GLN A 12 7.10 9.12 19.05
C GLN A 12 7.37 10.34 18.14
N PHE A 13 6.40 10.74 17.31
CA PHE A 13 6.45 11.91 16.47
C PHE A 13 5.05 12.54 16.40
N ARG A 14 4.81 13.53 17.26
CA ARG A 14 3.52 14.19 17.47
C ARG A 14 3.40 15.49 16.67
N PHE A 15 2.28 16.17 16.76
CA PHE A 15 2.10 17.50 16.16
C PHE A 15 3.15 18.51 16.65
N ASP A 16 3.48 18.51 17.94
CA ASP A 16 4.48 19.43 18.48
C ASP A 16 5.90 19.12 17.98
N ASP A 17 6.21 17.86 17.65
CA ASP A 17 7.47 17.49 17.01
C ASP A 17 7.51 18.03 15.57
N ALA A 18 6.40 18.01 14.87
CA ALA A 18 6.27 18.61 13.53
C ALA A 18 6.37 20.14 13.61
N VAL A 19 5.76 20.80 14.62
CA VAL A 19 5.93 22.24 14.90
C VAL A 19 7.40 22.61 15.02
N ALA A 20 8.16 21.84 15.83
CA ALA A 20 9.59 22.10 16.02
C ALA A 20 10.42 21.95 14.71
N ARG A 21 9.87 21.32 13.66
CA ARG A 21 10.53 21.10 12.36
C ARG A 21 9.88 21.91 11.22
N ALA A 22 8.90 22.76 11.50
CA ALA A 22 8.23 23.58 10.49
C ALA A 22 9.23 24.39 9.65
N GLY A 23 10.25 24.98 10.30
CA GLY A 23 11.34 25.70 9.63
C GLY A 23 12.17 24.82 8.68
N TYR A 24 12.40 23.56 9.02
CA TYR A 24 13.04 22.58 8.12
C TYR A 24 12.20 22.34 6.87
N PHE A 25 10.92 22.01 7.03
CA PHE A 25 10.02 21.73 5.90
C PHE A 25 9.87 22.94 4.97
N ALA A 26 9.74 24.13 5.53
CA ALA A 26 9.70 25.38 4.76
C ALA A 26 11.01 25.59 3.98
N SER A 27 12.15 25.38 4.62
CA SER A 27 13.49 25.50 4.02
C SER A 27 13.75 24.42 2.97
N PHE A 28 13.24 23.20 3.18
CA PHE A 28 13.31 22.11 2.22
C PHE A 28 12.52 22.42 0.94
N GLY A 29 11.47 23.24 1.03
CA GLY A 29 10.75 23.76 -0.12
C GLY A 29 9.47 23.03 -0.46
N VAL A 30 9.01 22.08 0.37
CA VAL A 30 7.73 21.39 0.16
C VAL A 30 6.56 22.37 0.34
N ALA A 31 5.45 22.15 -0.35
CA ALA A 31 4.28 23.03 -0.27
C ALA A 31 3.24 22.57 0.76
N HIS A 32 3.17 21.26 1.02
CA HIS A 32 2.18 20.69 1.94
C HIS A 32 2.82 19.60 2.80
N LEU A 33 2.43 19.56 4.09
CA LEU A 33 2.68 18.40 4.92
C LEU A 33 1.51 17.42 4.77
N TYR A 34 1.80 16.20 4.44
CA TYR A 34 0.82 15.13 4.32
C TYR A 34 0.91 14.21 5.56
N CYS A 35 -0.07 14.33 6.45
CA CYS A 35 -0.10 13.59 7.70
C CYS A 35 -0.83 12.26 7.56
N SER A 36 -0.31 11.19 8.19
CA SER A 36 -1.07 9.98 8.50
C SER A 36 -2.34 10.33 9.28
N PRO A 37 -3.32 9.40 9.48
CA PRO A 37 -4.60 9.75 10.09
C PRO A 37 -4.45 10.51 11.41
N VAL A 38 -5.24 11.59 11.56
CA VAL A 38 -5.17 12.51 12.69
C VAL A 38 -6.29 12.34 13.71
N LEU A 39 -7.31 11.52 13.38
CA LEU A 39 -8.41 11.23 14.28
C LEU A 39 -8.01 10.22 15.35
N GLN A 40 -8.79 10.13 16.44
CA GLN A 40 -8.46 9.30 17.59
C GLN A 40 -8.36 7.83 17.19
N ALA A 41 -7.15 7.29 17.24
CA ALA A 41 -6.82 5.89 17.00
C ALA A 41 -6.85 5.06 18.28
N ALA A 42 -6.73 3.75 18.16
CA ALA A 42 -6.63 2.82 19.27
C ALA A 42 -5.43 3.17 20.18
N PRO A 43 -5.55 2.96 21.51
CA PRO A 43 -4.46 3.25 22.43
C PRO A 43 -3.16 2.53 22.03
N GLY A 44 -2.07 3.29 21.90
CA GLY A 44 -0.77 2.77 21.50
C GLY A 44 -0.57 2.55 20.00
N SER A 45 -1.50 2.96 19.17
CA SER A 45 -1.35 2.93 17.71
C SER A 45 -0.10 3.68 17.26
N ASN A 46 0.63 3.09 16.31
CA ASN A 46 1.83 3.68 15.71
C ASN A 46 1.62 4.12 14.25
N HIS A 47 0.39 4.07 13.76
CA HIS A 47 0.05 4.38 12.36
C HIS A 47 -1.25 5.21 12.19
N GLY A 48 -2.22 5.13 13.12
CA GLY A 48 -3.45 5.91 13.09
C GLY A 48 -4.59 5.35 12.24
N TYR A 49 -4.41 4.24 11.51
CA TYR A 49 -5.47 3.67 10.65
C TYR A 49 -6.51 2.84 11.43
N ASP A 50 -6.26 2.55 12.68
CA ASP A 50 -7.13 1.86 13.62
C ASP A 50 -7.99 2.85 14.43
N VAL A 51 -8.74 3.70 13.73
CA VAL A 51 -9.57 4.74 14.33
C VAL A 51 -10.61 4.13 15.28
N VAL A 52 -10.73 4.71 16.49
CA VAL A 52 -11.72 4.31 17.49
C VAL A 52 -12.77 5.39 17.74
N ASP A 53 -12.43 6.66 17.49
CA ASP A 53 -13.35 7.78 17.69
C ASP A 53 -13.10 8.87 16.62
N PRO A 54 -13.93 8.91 15.58
CA PRO A 54 -13.78 9.90 14.51
C PRO A 54 -14.32 11.29 14.91
N THR A 55 -14.86 11.45 16.11
CA THR A 55 -15.45 12.71 16.56
C THR A 55 -14.44 13.65 17.23
N ARG A 56 -13.17 13.27 17.30
CA ARG A 56 -12.08 14.08 17.88
C ARG A 56 -10.73 13.78 17.27
N VAL A 57 -9.83 14.76 17.36
CA VAL A 57 -8.41 14.62 17.00
C VAL A 57 -7.70 13.78 18.06
N ALA A 58 -6.71 12.98 17.64
CA ALA A 58 -5.99 12.02 18.48
C ALA A 58 -5.26 12.70 19.66
N GLU A 59 -5.66 12.35 20.88
CA GLU A 59 -5.06 12.87 22.12
C GLU A 59 -3.57 12.46 22.25
N GLU A 60 -3.21 11.26 21.80
CA GLU A 60 -1.84 10.79 21.83
C GLU A 60 -0.91 11.61 20.91
N LEU A 61 -1.48 12.27 19.90
CA LEU A 61 -0.76 13.19 19.02
C LEU A 61 -0.72 14.65 19.56
N GLY A 62 -1.46 14.93 20.66
CA GLY A 62 -1.56 16.25 21.30
C GLY A 62 -2.93 16.93 21.12
N GLY A 63 -3.91 16.22 20.53
CA GLY A 63 -5.29 16.68 20.35
C GLY A 63 -5.41 17.86 19.39
N GLU A 64 -6.62 18.42 19.29
CA GLU A 64 -6.94 19.51 18.36
C GLU A 64 -6.10 20.78 18.62
N VAL A 65 -5.78 21.04 19.88
CA VAL A 65 -4.98 22.22 20.26
C VAL A 65 -3.57 22.15 19.64
N ALA A 66 -2.93 20.97 19.66
CA ALA A 66 -1.61 20.80 19.07
C ALA A 66 -1.66 20.79 17.53
N LEU A 67 -2.73 20.22 16.94
CA LEU A 67 -2.96 20.31 15.50
C LEU A 67 -3.07 21.79 15.05
N ARG A 68 -3.84 22.60 15.77
CA ARG A 68 -3.99 24.04 15.45
C ARG A 68 -2.67 24.81 15.61
N ARG A 69 -1.84 24.44 16.60
CA ARG A 69 -0.48 25.01 16.71
C ARG A 69 0.39 24.65 15.51
N LEU A 70 0.29 23.39 15.03
CA LEU A 70 0.99 22.98 13.82
C LEU A 70 0.56 23.82 12.61
N VAL A 71 -0.75 23.96 12.38
CA VAL A 71 -1.28 24.80 11.29
C VAL A 71 -0.77 26.22 11.40
N ALA A 72 -0.83 26.84 12.59
CA ALA A 72 -0.33 28.18 12.81
C ALA A 72 1.17 28.30 12.48
N ALA A 73 1.99 27.36 12.99
CA ALA A 73 3.43 27.34 12.72
C ALA A 73 3.76 27.16 11.22
N LEU A 74 2.94 26.42 10.47
CA LEU A 74 3.12 26.28 9.03
C LEU A 74 2.77 27.56 8.25
N HIS A 75 1.79 28.31 8.72
CA HIS A 75 1.37 29.59 8.11
C HIS A 75 2.30 30.76 8.47
N GLU A 76 3.12 30.66 9.51
CA GLU A 76 4.10 31.70 9.87
C GLU A 76 5.26 31.85 8.87
N HIS A 77 5.46 30.88 7.99
CA HIS A 77 6.53 30.89 7.00
C HIS A 77 6.14 31.71 5.76
N GLU A 78 7.11 32.36 5.15
CA GLU A 78 6.97 33.25 3.97
C GLU A 78 6.18 32.64 2.80
N HIS A 79 6.13 31.30 2.77
CA HIS A 79 5.29 30.52 1.87
C HIS A 79 4.46 29.57 2.74
N GLU A 80 3.22 29.93 2.97
CA GLU A 80 2.27 29.15 3.76
C GLU A 80 2.24 27.67 3.34
N LEU A 81 2.65 26.80 4.25
CA LEU A 81 2.46 25.37 4.07
C LEU A 81 1.05 24.98 4.52
N ALA A 82 0.38 24.13 3.77
CA ALA A 82 -0.93 23.61 4.15
C ALA A 82 -0.85 22.15 4.57
N LEU A 83 -1.89 21.65 5.25
CA LEU A 83 -2.00 20.23 5.60
C LEU A 83 -2.82 19.46 4.56
N LEU A 84 -2.34 18.29 4.20
CA LEU A 84 -3.11 17.19 3.63
C LEU A 84 -3.21 16.10 4.70
N VAL A 85 -4.39 15.56 4.94
CA VAL A 85 -4.58 14.51 5.95
C VAL A 85 -5.17 13.25 5.33
N ASP A 86 -4.80 12.13 5.94
CA ASP A 86 -5.32 10.81 5.61
C ASP A 86 -6.61 10.55 6.37
N ILE A 87 -7.65 10.03 5.70
CA ILE A 87 -8.91 9.65 6.32
C ILE A 87 -9.23 8.19 6.04
N VAL A 88 -9.86 7.53 7.00
CA VAL A 88 -10.15 6.09 6.98
C VAL A 88 -11.66 5.85 6.99
N PRO A 89 -12.36 5.94 5.84
CA PRO A 89 -13.82 5.83 5.81
C PRO A 89 -14.32 4.38 5.86
N ASN A 90 -13.49 3.38 5.54
CA ASN A 90 -13.92 2.01 5.34
C ASN A 90 -14.15 1.23 6.63
N HIS A 91 -13.44 1.53 7.72
CA HIS A 91 -13.44 0.72 8.94
C HIS A 91 -13.09 1.51 10.20
N MET A 92 -13.35 0.89 11.35
CA MET A 92 -12.90 1.34 12.67
C MET A 92 -12.35 0.14 13.47
N ALA A 93 -11.52 0.43 14.49
CA ALA A 93 -11.06 -0.61 15.40
C ALA A 93 -12.12 -0.97 16.46
N THR A 94 -12.19 -2.25 16.78
CA THR A 94 -13.11 -2.81 17.79
C THR A 94 -12.56 -2.71 19.22
N ALA A 95 -11.70 -1.77 19.54
CA ALA A 95 -10.89 -1.65 20.77
C ALA A 95 -11.70 -1.40 22.06
N GLY A 96 -12.75 -2.16 22.28
CA GLY A 96 -13.57 -2.12 23.49
C GLY A 96 -14.09 -0.71 23.82
N ARG A 97 -13.86 -0.24 25.05
CA ARG A 97 -14.30 1.10 25.51
C ARG A 97 -13.65 2.26 24.75
N ALA A 98 -12.50 2.05 24.14
CA ALA A 98 -11.85 3.10 23.37
C ALA A 98 -12.67 3.50 22.14
N ASN A 99 -13.50 2.59 21.61
CA ASN A 99 -14.49 2.87 20.60
C ASN A 99 -15.89 2.98 21.21
N PRO A 100 -16.40 4.20 21.47
CA PRO A 100 -17.70 4.39 22.13
C PRO A 100 -18.89 3.90 21.29
N TRP A 101 -18.79 3.94 19.96
CA TRP A 101 -19.86 3.43 19.07
C TRP A 101 -19.95 1.91 19.13
N TRP A 102 -18.79 1.25 19.15
CA TRP A 102 -18.68 -0.20 19.28
C TRP A 102 -19.14 -0.69 20.65
N TRP A 103 -18.73 0.03 21.71
CA TRP A 103 -19.13 -0.29 23.08
C TRP A 103 -20.65 -0.23 23.27
N ASP A 104 -21.27 0.88 22.83
CA ASP A 104 -22.73 1.05 22.91
C ASP A 104 -23.46 -0.02 22.08
N MET A 105 -22.96 -0.32 20.89
CA MET A 105 -23.55 -1.34 20.02
C MET A 105 -23.45 -2.75 20.66
N LEU A 106 -22.35 -3.12 21.31
CA LEU A 106 -22.26 -4.40 22.03
C LEU A 106 -23.18 -4.44 23.24
N GLN A 107 -23.39 -3.31 23.92
CA GLN A 107 -24.24 -3.20 25.08
C GLN A 107 -25.73 -3.33 24.76
N ASN A 108 -26.17 -2.67 23.68
CA ASN A 108 -27.58 -2.50 23.34
C ASN A 108 -28.01 -3.32 22.11
N GLY A 109 -27.09 -3.98 21.40
CA GLY A 109 -27.37 -4.81 20.25
C GLY A 109 -28.10 -4.08 19.12
N PRO A 110 -29.08 -4.73 18.47
CA PRO A 110 -29.85 -4.12 17.36
C PRO A 110 -30.64 -2.86 17.77
N SER A 111 -30.85 -2.59 19.06
CA SER A 111 -31.52 -1.37 19.56
C SER A 111 -30.56 -0.18 19.72
N SER A 112 -29.26 -0.38 19.62
CA SER A 112 -28.29 0.69 19.64
C SER A 112 -28.50 1.65 18.46
N ARG A 113 -28.31 2.96 18.70
CA ARG A 113 -28.26 3.93 17.58
C ARG A 113 -27.14 3.64 16.59
N TYR A 114 -26.11 2.91 17.02
CA TYR A 114 -24.96 2.55 16.21
C TYR A 114 -25.05 1.17 15.55
N ALA A 115 -26.17 0.45 15.73
CA ALA A 115 -26.35 -0.89 15.15
C ALA A 115 -26.20 -0.92 13.63
N ASN A 116 -26.59 0.17 12.94
CA ASN A 116 -26.48 0.34 11.50
C ASN A 116 -25.19 1.06 11.05
N TYR A 117 -24.30 1.45 11.99
CA TYR A 117 -23.03 2.10 11.63
C TYR A 117 -22.01 1.09 11.15
N PHE A 118 -22.06 -0.10 11.72
CA PHE A 118 -21.16 -1.20 11.39
C PHE A 118 -21.84 -2.18 10.43
N ASP A 119 -21.03 -2.80 9.59
CA ASP A 119 -21.51 -3.75 8.58
C ASP A 119 -21.64 -5.15 9.20
N ILE A 120 -22.67 -5.33 9.99
CA ILE A 120 -23.01 -6.56 10.74
C ILE A 120 -24.23 -7.23 10.10
N ASP A 121 -24.16 -8.54 9.88
CA ASP A 121 -25.31 -9.38 9.52
C ASP A 121 -26.04 -9.83 10.79
N TRP A 122 -27.05 -9.04 11.19
CA TRP A 122 -27.89 -9.35 12.33
C TRP A 122 -28.85 -10.53 12.08
N GLU A 123 -29.12 -10.84 10.82
CA GLU A 123 -30.01 -11.93 10.39
C GLU A 123 -29.25 -13.19 9.97
N SER A 124 -28.02 -13.35 10.47
CA SER A 124 -27.15 -14.48 10.14
C SER A 124 -27.92 -15.81 10.10
N PRO A 125 -27.70 -16.66 9.08
CA PRO A 125 -28.33 -17.99 9.00
C PRO A 125 -27.85 -18.93 10.12
N ILE A 126 -26.75 -18.59 10.80
CA ILE A 126 -26.25 -19.33 11.96
C ILE A 126 -27.06 -18.92 13.20
N SER A 127 -27.97 -19.77 13.62
CA SER A 127 -28.91 -19.48 14.73
C SER A 127 -28.24 -19.00 16.01
N ALA A 128 -27.03 -19.48 16.31
CA ALA A 128 -26.26 -19.14 17.51
C ALA A 128 -25.75 -17.68 17.54
N VAL A 129 -25.71 -17.01 16.37
CA VAL A 129 -25.27 -15.62 16.24
C VAL A 129 -26.35 -14.70 15.69
N LYS A 130 -27.55 -15.20 15.44
CA LYS A 130 -28.69 -14.38 15.00
C LYS A 130 -29.03 -13.35 16.10
N GLY A 131 -29.03 -12.07 15.73
CA GLY A 131 -29.24 -10.94 16.66
C GLY A 131 -28.06 -10.64 17.59
N LYS A 132 -26.91 -11.27 17.38
CA LYS A 132 -25.66 -11.09 18.14
C LYS A 132 -24.49 -10.81 17.23
N VAL A 133 -23.39 -10.31 17.78
CA VAL A 133 -22.10 -10.16 17.12
C VAL A 133 -21.15 -11.27 17.57
N LEU A 134 -20.55 -12.00 16.66
CA LEU A 134 -19.58 -13.03 17.00
C LEU A 134 -18.20 -12.39 17.21
N LEU A 135 -17.62 -12.59 18.40
CA LEU A 135 -16.31 -12.06 18.78
C LEU A 135 -15.30 -13.20 18.92
N GLY A 136 -14.35 -13.28 17.99
CA GLY A 136 -13.26 -14.25 17.97
C GLY A 136 -12.10 -13.85 18.89
N VAL A 137 -12.33 -13.77 20.19
CA VAL A 137 -11.34 -13.22 21.13
C VAL A 137 -10.76 -14.25 22.11
N LEU A 138 -11.36 -15.43 22.22
CA LEU A 138 -10.92 -16.43 23.18
C LEU A 138 -9.70 -17.23 22.66
N GLY A 139 -8.76 -17.48 23.53
CA GLY A 139 -7.53 -18.23 23.23
C GLY A 139 -7.75 -19.75 23.11
N ASP A 140 -8.83 -20.30 23.71
CA ASP A 140 -9.25 -21.70 23.60
C ASP A 140 -10.79 -21.77 23.46
N ARG A 141 -11.35 -22.94 23.35
CA ARG A 141 -12.78 -23.20 23.26
C ARG A 141 -13.53 -22.54 24.42
N TYR A 142 -14.67 -21.92 24.15
CA TYR A 142 -15.49 -21.18 25.11
C TYR A 142 -15.71 -21.93 26.43
N GLY A 143 -16.18 -23.19 26.37
CA GLY A 143 -16.44 -23.98 27.58
C GLY A 143 -15.18 -24.21 28.43
N LYS A 144 -14.02 -24.38 27.82
CA LYS A 144 -12.76 -24.49 28.56
C LYS A 144 -12.33 -23.20 29.23
N GLU A 145 -12.49 -22.07 28.57
CA GLU A 145 -12.17 -20.77 29.17
C GLU A 145 -13.12 -20.44 30.30
N LEU A 146 -14.39 -20.80 30.16
CA LEU A 146 -15.40 -20.68 31.20
C LEU A 146 -15.07 -21.55 32.43
N GLU A 147 -14.80 -22.84 32.23
CA GLU A 147 -14.44 -23.81 33.28
C GLU A 147 -13.14 -23.45 34.01
N ARG A 148 -12.19 -22.82 33.32
CA ARG A 148 -10.93 -22.33 33.91
C ARG A 148 -11.11 -21.05 34.75
N GLY A 149 -12.29 -20.43 34.71
CA GLY A 149 -12.55 -19.14 35.35
C GLY A 149 -11.82 -17.96 34.67
N ALA A 150 -11.47 -18.10 33.39
CA ALA A 150 -10.84 -17.04 32.62
C ALA A 150 -11.84 -15.92 32.26
N LEU A 151 -13.12 -16.26 32.18
CA LEU A 151 -14.23 -15.32 32.01
C LEU A 151 -14.81 -14.97 33.38
N THR A 152 -14.91 -13.70 33.70
CA THR A 152 -15.46 -13.23 34.96
C THR A 152 -16.31 -11.96 34.80
N LEU A 153 -17.28 -11.77 35.68
CA LEU A 153 -17.96 -10.50 35.80
C LEU A 153 -17.24 -9.62 36.83
N GLN A 154 -16.98 -8.40 36.47
CA GLN A 154 -16.27 -7.44 37.32
C GLN A 154 -17.01 -6.10 37.36
N ARG A 155 -16.76 -5.32 38.39
CA ARG A 155 -17.23 -3.93 38.48
C ARG A 155 -16.10 -2.99 38.06
N GLU A 156 -16.39 -2.15 37.08
CA GLU A 156 -15.50 -1.13 36.57
C GLU A 156 -16.18 0.24 36.76
N GLY A 157 -15.81 0.96 37.84
CA GLY A 157 -16.54 2.15 38.24
C GLY A 157 -18.00 1.83 38.62
N SER A 158 -18.96 2.44 37.97
CA SER A 158 -20.38 2.20 38.15
C SER A 158 -20.97 1.07 37.31
N GLU A 159 -20.21 0.56 36.34
CA GLU A 159 -20.69 -0.45 35.40
C GLU A 159 -20.20 -1.86 35.76
N ALA A 160 -20.98 -2.86 35.39
CA ALA A 160 -20.56 -4.24 35.43
C ALA A 160 -20.13 -4.66 34.01
N VAL A 161 -19.04 -5.43 33.90
CA VAL A 161 -18.45 -5.85 32.64
C VAL A 161 -18.09 -7.33 32.67
N VAL A 162 -18.05 -7.96 31.51
CA VAL A 162 -17.38 -9.24 31.31
C VAL A 162 -15.89 -8.98 31.10
N ARG A 163 -15.06 -9.66 31.88
CA ARG A 163 -13.61 -9.59 31.78
C ARG A 163 -13.03 -10.90 31.25
N TYR A 164 -12.14 -10.77 30.26
CA TYR A 164 -11.31 -11.85 29.75
C TYR A 164 -9.88 -11.35 29.59
N HIS A 165 -8.98 -11.74 30.49
CA HIS A 165 -7.62 -11.19 30.60
C HIS A 165 -7.64 -9.65 30.70
N ASP A 166 -7.02 -8.96 29.73
CA ASP A 166 -6.98 -7.49 29.60
C ASP A 166 -8.19 -6.92 28.84
N GLN A 167 -9.02 -7.77 28.23
CA GLN A 167 -10.18 -7.35 27.47
C GLN A 167 -11.42 -7.22 28.35
N MET A 168 -12.27 -6.24 27.99
CA MET A 168 -13.54 -5.99 28.66
C MET A 168 -14.67 -5.88 27.64
N PHE A 169 -15.84 -6.40 28.03
CA PHE A 169 -17.06 -6.32 27.22
C PHE A 169 -18.22 -5.82 28.08
N PRO A 170 -19.12 -4.97 27.53
CA PRO A 170 -20.25 -4.45 28.30
C PRO A 170 -21.28 -5.55 28.62
N LEU A 171 -21.97 -5.43 29.71
CA LEU A 171 -23.17 -6.21 29.95
C LEU A 171 -24.40 -5.45 29.45
N SER A 172 -25.34 -6.16 28.84
CA SER A 172 -26.64 -5.59 28.48
C SER A 172 -27.41 -5.16 29.76
N PRO A 173 -28.12 -4.00 29.70
CA PRO A 173 -28.86 -3.50 30.87
C PRO A 173 -29.83 -4.53 31.49
N GLU A 174 -30.47 -5.32 30.66
CA GLU A 174 -31.40 -6.38 31.06
C GLU A 174 -30.73 -7.53 31.84
N SER A 175 -29.40 -7.66 31.76
CA SER A 175 -28.63 -8.68 32.48
C SER A 175 -28.24 -8.26 33.88
N LEU A 176 -28.48 -7.01 34.28
CA LEU A 176 -27.97 -6.42 35.51
C LEU A 176 -28.94 -6.56 36.70
N ASP A 177 -30.24 -6.84 36.45
CA ASP A 177 -31.23 -6.90 37.48
C ASP A 177 -30.99 -8.07 38.45
N GLY A 178 -30.79 -7.73 39.75
CA GLY A 178 -30.56 -8.69 40.81
C GLY A 178 -29.20 -9.42 40.74
N LEU A 179 -28.22 -8.90 40.00
CA LEU A 179 -26.95 -9.55 39.75
C LEU A 179 -25.99 -9.41 40.95
N GLU A 180 -25.72 -10.54 41.61
CA GLU A 180 -24.66 -10.68 42.61
C GLU A 180 -23.40 -11.26 41.95
N LEU A 181 -22.46 -10.41 41.54
CA LEU A 181 -21.30 -10.76 40.71
C LEU A 181 -20.47 -11.94 41.29
N ASP A 182 -20.20 -11.89 42.61
CA ASP A 182 -19.40 -12.94 43.27
C ASP A 182 -20.12 -14.30 43.31
N ALA A 183 -21.45 -14.30 43.38
CA ALA A 183 -22.22 -15.52 43.32
C ALA A 183 -22.21 -16.14 41.95
N VAL A 184 -22.42 -15.31 40.92
CA VAL A 184 -22.37 -15.74 39.49
C VAL A 184 -20.99 -16.24 39.09
N ASN A 185 -19.91 -15.57 39.50
CA ASN A 185 -18.54 -15.98 39.16
C ASN A 185 -18.14 -17.34 39.78
N ARG A 186 -18.87 -17.79 40.81
CA ARG A 186 -18.63 -19.13 41.44
C ARG A 186 -19.50 -20.22 40.84
N ASP A 187 -20.49 -19.89 40.05
CA ASP A 187 -21.40 -20.80 39.37
C ASP A 187 -21.26 -20.68 37.85
N THR A 188 -20.60 -21.67 37.26
CA THR A 188 -20.31 -21.70 35.82
C THR A 188 -21.58 -21.68 34.98
N ASP A 189 -22.67 -22.35 35.43
CA ASP A 189 -23.94 -22.38 34.70
C ASP A 189 -24.66 -21.03 34.78
N ALA A 190 -24.58 -20.36 35.94
CA ALA A 190 -25.11 -19.01 36.10
C ALA A 190 -24.36 -18.00 35.24
N LEU A 191 -23.02 -18.09 35.16
CA LEU A 191 -22.18 -17.23 34.32
C LEU A 191 -22.49 -17.48 32.84
N ASP A 192 -22.59 -18.75 32.42
CA ASP A 192 -22.96 -19.10 31.04
C ASP A 192 -24.31 -18.50 30.66
N ALA A 193 -25.34 -18.62 31.54
CA ALA A 193 -26.65 -18.06 31.31
C ALA A 193 -26.65 -16.52 31.20
N ILE A 194 -25.75 -15.81 31.86
CA ILE A 194 -25.55 -14.37 31.70
C ILE A 194 -24.89 -14.06 30.37
N LEU A 195 -23.83 -14.78 30.01
CA LEU A 195 -23.09 -14.58 28.74
C LEU A 195 -23.96 -14.87 27.51
N GLU A 196 -24.83 -15.90 27.58
CA GLU A 196 -25.78 -16.21 26.50
C GLU A 196 -26.89 -15.13 26.32
N ARG A 197 -27.13 -14.26 27.27
CA ARG A 197 -28.07 -13.13 27.11
C ARG A 197 -27.45 -11.89 26.47
N GLN A 198 -26.13 -11.87 26.26
CA GLN A 198 -25.50 -10.69 25.69
C GLN A 198 -25.81 -10.56 24.19
N HIS A 199 -25.69 -9.35 23.64
CA HIS A 199 -25.83 -9.06 22.21
C HIS A 199 -24.57 -9.43 21.40
N TYR A 200 -23.63 -10.07 22.03
CA TYR A 200 -22.45 -10.63 21.40
C TYR A 200 -22.23 -12.08 21.87
N ARG A 201 -21.43 -12.83 21.14
CA ARG A 201 -21.04 -14.18 21.50
C ARG A 201 -19.51 -14.28 21.45
N LEU A 202 -18.91 -14.60 22.60
CA LEU A 202 -17.48 -14.85 22.70
C LEU A 202 -17.17 -16.24 22.13
N SER A 203 -16.17 -16.32 21.27
CA SER A 203 -15.79 -17.56 20.61
C SER A 203 -14.29 -17.71 20.51
N TYR A 204 -13.84 -18.96 20.41
CA TYR A 204 -12.45 -19.29 20.09
C TYR A 204 -12.07 -18.65 18.75
N TRP A 205 -10.98 -17.87 18.70
CA TRP A 205 -10.62 -17.07 17.57
C TRP A 205 -10.54 -17.85 16.24
N ARG A 206 -10.02 -19.11 16.26
CA ARG A 206 -9.96 -19.93 15.04
C ARG A 206 -11.34 -20.35 14.53
N SER A 207 -12.28 -20.65 15.43
CA SER A 207 -13.65 -21.01 15.03
C SER A 207 -14.41 -19.79 14.52
N ALA A 208 -14.13 -18.63 15.10
CA ALA A 208 -14.75 -17.39 14.68
C ALA A 208 -14.42 -17.03 13.22
N GLN A 209 -13.22 -17.33 12.76
CA GLN A 209 -12.81 -17.06 11.37
C GLN A 209 -13.73 -17.69 10.32
N GLU A 210 -14.43 -18.78 10.66
CA GLU A 210 -15.39 -19.46 9.78
C GLU A 210 -16.84 -18.97 9.96
N GLN A 211 -17.13 -18.19 11.01
CA GLN A 211 -18.49 -17.86 11.42
C GLN A 211 -18.75 -16.37 11.68
N LEU A 212 -17.75 -15.49 11.45
CA LEU A 212 -17.89 -14.05 11.64
C LEU A 212 -19.08 -13.50 10.86
N ASN A 213 -19.89 -12.68 11.51
CA ASN A 213 -21.07 -12.09 10.90
C ASN A 213 -20.96 -10.58 10.66
N TYR A 214 -19.74 -10.07 10.51
CA TYR A 214 -19.49 -8.67 10.13
C TYR A 214 -18.40 -8.58 9.07
N ARG A 215 -18.38 -7.49 8.31
CA ARG A 215 -17.31 -7.20 7.34
C ARG A 215 -16.07 -6.68 8.07
N ARG A 216 -14.91 -7.17 7.67
CA ARG A 216 -13.60 -6.76 8.18
C ARG A 216 -12.85 -5.89 7.17
N PHE A 217 -11.84 -5.17 7.64
CA PHE A 217 -10.76 -4.71 6.79
C PHE A 217 -9.84 -5.89 6.47
N PHE A 218 -9.92 -6.37 5.23
CA PHE A 218 -9.24 -7.59 4.76
C PHE A 218 -9.54 -8.80 5.66
N THR A 219 -8.51 -9.29 6.38
CA THR A 219 -8.57 -10.45 7.27
C THR A 219 -8.40 -10.08 8.75
N ILE A 220 -8.46 -8.80 9.10
CA ILE A 220 -8.18 -8.30 10.44
C ILE A 220 -9.46 -8.20 11.25
N ASP A 221 -9.70 -9.14 12.16
CA ASP A 221 -10.95 -9.24 12.95
C ASP A 221 -11.19 -8.03 13.87
N SER A 222 -10.11 -7.33 14.26
CA SER A 222 -10.22 -6.13 15.10
C SER A 222 -10.54 -4.85 14.35
N LEU A 223 -10.68 -4.89 13.01
CA LEU A 223 -11.04 -3.76 12.17
C LEU A 223 -12.36 -4.02 11.46
N ILE A 224 -13.45 -3.47 12.04
CA ILE A 224 -14.81 -3.68 11.55
C ILE A 224 -15.20 -2.64 10.50
N GLY A 225 -15.84 -3.11 9.42
CA GLY A 225 -16.32 -2.25 8.35
C GLY A 225 -17.41 -1.27 8.77
N LEU A 226 -17.29 -0.03 8.35
CA LEU A 226 -18.32 0.99 8.46
C LEU A 226 -19.26 0.98 7.26
N ARG A 227 -20.52 1.36 7.48
CA ARG A 227 -21.53 1.59 6.44
C ARG A 227 -21.60 3.07 6.07
N VAL A 228 -20.49 3.58 5.57
CA VAL A 228 -20.35 5.02 5.23
C VAL A 228 -21.27 5.46 4.07
N GLU A 229 -21.89 4.51 3.38
CA GLU A 229 -22.97 4.74 2.43
C GLU A 229 -24.23 5.34 3.10
N GLU A 230 -24.47 5.05 4.38
CA GLU A 230 -25.55 5.62 5.18
C GLU A 230 -25.26 7.10 5.48
N PRO A 231 -26.21 8.03 5.21
CA PRO A 231 -25.96 9.46 5.37
C PRO A 231 -25.51 9.86 6.79
N GLN A 232 -26.14 9.31 7.81
CA GLN A 232 -25.83 9.63 9.20
C GLN A 232 -24.42 9.15 9.59
N VAL A 233 -23.98 7.99 9.09
CA VAL A 233 -22.64 7.45 9.35
C VAL A 233 -21.58 8.34 8.68
N PHE A 234 -21.82 8.76 7.45
CA PHE A 234 -20.97 9.73 6.77
C PHE A 234 -20.85 11.03 7.57
N ASP A 235 -21.99 11.63 7.94
CA ASP A 235 -22.03 12.91 8.63
C ASP A 235 -21.31 12.86 9.99
N ASP A 236 -21.54 11.79 10.77
CA ASP A 236 -20.92 11.64 12.09
C ASP A 236 -19.41 11.31 11.99
N SER A 237 -18.98 10.48 11.04
CA SER A 237 -17.58 10.09 10.90
C SER A 237 -16.69 11.16 10.24
N HIS A 238 -17.28 12.07 9.47
CA HIS A 238 -16.53 13.12 8.75
C HIS A 238 -16.61 14.50 9.39
N ARG A 239 -17.45 14.69 10.41
CA ARG A 239 -17.74 16.00 11.02
C ARG A 239 -16.48 16.78 11.38
N VAL A 240 -15.51 16.16 12.05
CA VAL A 240 -14.27 16.81 12.49
C VAL A 240 -13.43 17.21 11.28
N ILE A 241 -13.23 16.31 10.34
CA ILE A 241 -12.43 16.59 9.14
C ILE A 241 -13.07 17.68 8.27
N LEU A 242 -14.38 17.65 8.08
CA LEU A 242 -15.10 18.69 7.33
C LEU A 242 -15.00 20.03 8.04
N GLY A 243 -15.03 20.06 9.39
CA GLY A 243 -14.79 21.26 10.18
C GLY A 243 -13.38 21.84 9.98
N LEU A 244 -12.34 20.98 9.99
CA LEU A 244 -10.96 21.39 9.77
C LEU A 244 -10.69 21.87 8.32
N ILE A 245 -11.46 21.40 7.36
CA ILE A 245 -11.41 21.94 5.99
C ILE A 245 -12.13 23.28 5.92
N ALA A 246 -13.30 23.39 6.53
CA ALA A 246 -14.11 24.62 6.48
C ALA A 246 -13.43 25.81 7.16
N ASP A 247 -12.59 25.57 8.18
CA ASP A 247 -11.82 26.65 8.85
C ASP A 247 -10.42 26.87 8.23
N GLY A 248 -10.09 26.17 7.14
CA GLY A 248 -8.82 26.32 6.43
C GLY A 248 -7.62 25.59 7.04
N SER A 249 -7.80 24.82 8.11
CA SER A 249 -6.73 24.05 8.75
C SER A 249 -6.21 22.91 7.86
N VAL A 250 -7.06 22.34 7.00
CA VAL A 250 -6.75 21.23 6.09
C VAL A 250 -7.09 21.63 4.65
N GLY A 251 -6.11 21.55 3.75
CA GLY A 251 -6.24 21.88 2.33
C GLY A 251 -6.43 20.68 1.40
N GLY A 252 -6.27 19.46 1.88
CA GLY A 252 -6.42 18.26 1.07
C GLY A 252 -6.70 16.99 1.86
N LEU A 253 -7.28 16.00 1.19
CA LEU A 253 -7.55 14.67 1.76
C LEU A 253 -6.97 13.56 0.88
N ARG A 254 -6.42 12.55 1.54
CA ARG A 254 -6.19 11.21 0.97
C ARG A 254 -7.22 10.27 1.55
N ILE A 255 -7.95 9.60 0.70
CA ILE A 255 -9.00 8.65 1.08
C ILE A 255 -8.42 7.24 1.08
N ASP A 256 -8.32 6.66 2.27
CA ASP A 256 -7.81 5.30 2.50
C ASP A 256 -8.80 4.26 1.99
N HIS A 257 -8.27 3.22 1.36
CA HIS A 257 -8.96 2.00 0.98
C HIS A 257 -10.35 2.24 0.35
N VAL A 258 -10.43 3.12 -0.65
CA VAL A 258 -11.69 3.47 -1.32
C VAL A 258 -12.38 2.23 -1.93
N ASP A 259 -11.62 1.24 -2.36
CA ASP A 259 -12.11 0.00 -2.95
C ASP A 259 -12.85 -0.91 -1.96
N GLY A 260 -12.66 -0.75 -0.66
CA GLY A 260 -13.40 -1.46 0.39
C GLY A 260 -14.83 -0.95 0.60
N LEU A 261 -15.15 0.24 0.11
CA LEU A 261 -16.47 0.85 0.27
C LEU A 261 -17.54 0.12 -0.57
N ARG A 262 -18.77 0.11 -0.09
CA ARG A 262 -19.90 -0.47 -0.82
C ARG A 262 -20.12 0.20 -2.17
N ASP A 263 -20.21 1.54 -2.19
CA ASP A 263 -20.33 2.38 -3.39
C ASP A 263 -19.32 3.54 -3.34
N PRO A 264 -18.10 3.32 -3.84
CA PRO A 264 -17.05 4.35 -3.88
C PRO A 264 -17.46 5.61 -4.62
N VAL A 265 -18.19 5.46 -5.73
CA VAL A 265 -18.59 6.60 -6.58
C VAL A 265 -19.56 7.53 -5.83
N SER A 266 -20.58 6.97 -5.19
CA SER A 266 -21.53 7.76 -4.42
C SER A 266 -20.88 8.40 -3.20
N TYR A 267 -19.98 7.70 -2.52
CA TYR A 267 -19.20 8.26 -1.42
C TYR A 267 -18.37 9.45 -1.86
N LEU A 268 -17.58 9.30 -2.93
CA LEU A 268 -16.71 10.36 -3.44
C LEU A 268 -17.50 11.57 -3.94
N ARG A 269 -18.69 11.36 -4.55
CA ARG A 269 -19.58 12.45 -4.95
C ARG A 269 -20.11 13.21 -3.74
N ARG A 270 -20.53 12.51 -2.68
CA ARG A 270 -20.97 13.13 -1.43
C ARG A 270 -19.83 13.93 -0.81
N LEU A 271 -18.64 13.36 -0.70
CA LEU A 271 -17.46 14.06 -0.17
C LEU A 271 -17.12 15.30 -1.01
N ARG A 272 -17.06 15.19 -2.33
CA ARG A 272 -16.79 16.34 -3.22
C ARG A 272 -17.84 17.44 -3.08
N SER A 273 -19.12 17.07 -2.89
CA SER A 273 -20.18 18.06 -2.66
C SER A 273 -20.01 18.81 -1.33
N ALA A 274 -19.47 18.13 -0.31
CA ALA A 274 -19.20 18.75 0.99
C ALA A 274 -17.94 19.65 0.94
N VAL A 275 -16.96 19.36 0.08
CA VAL A 275 -15.67 20.04 -0.01
C VAL A 275 -15.28 20.30 -1.48
N PRO A 276 -15.99 21.20 -2.18
CA PRO A 276 -15.92 21.35 -3.64
C PRO A 276 -14.52 21.75 -4.15
N ASP A 277 -13.77 22.55 -3.40
CA ASP A 277 -12.48 23.10 -3.82
C ASP A 277 -11.26 22.37 -3.21
N THR A 278 -11.49 21.38 -2.35
CA THR A 278 -10.42 20.67 -1.64
C THR A 278 -9.71 19.67 -2.56
N TYR A 279 -8.40 19.57 -2.42
CA TYR A 279 -7.62 18.54 -3.11
C TYR A 279 -7.97 17.17 -2.57
N LEU A 280 -8.41 16.24 -3.45
CA LEU A 280 -8.78 14.88 -3.09
C LEU A 280 -8.00 13.88 -3.92
N VAL A 281 -7.34 12.93 -3.28
CA VAL A 281 -6.73 11.76 -3.91
C VAL A 281 -7.22 10.49 -3.22
N VAL A 282 -7.25 9.40 -3.96
CA VAL A 282 -7.71 8.10 -3.45
C VAL A 282 -6.58 7.10 -3.43
N GLU A 283 -6.52 6.32 -2.36
CA GLU A 283 -5.77 5.08 -2.41
C GLU A 283 -6.56 4.07 -3.24
N LYS A 284 -6.12 3.97 -4.46
CA LYS A 284 -6.59 2.99 -5.43
C LYS A 284 -5.37 2.38 -6.10
N ILE A 285 -5.20 1.09 -5.94
CA ILE A 285 -4.14 0.35 -6.63
C ILE A 285 -4.65 0.00 -8.02
N LEU A 286 -4.04 0.62 -9.02
CA LEU A 286 -4.34 0.33 -10.42
C LEU A 286 -3.50 -0.85 -10.91
N ALA A 287 -4.14 -1.86 -11.47
CA ALA A 287 -3.47 -2.96 -12.13
C ALA A 287 -2.89 -2.52 -13.49
N THR A 288 -2.03 -3.34 -14.08
CA THR A 288 -1.48 -3.08 -15.43
C THR A 288 -2.60 -2.84 -16.43
N ASN A 289 -2.58 -1.69 -17.12
CA ASN A 289 -3.61 -1.24 -18.08
C ASN A 289 -5.00 -0.95 -17.48
N GLU A 290 -5.14 -0.86 -16.17
CA GLU A 290 -6.33 -0.31 -15.52
C GLU A 290 -6.25 1.23 -15.49
N GLU A 291 -7.36 1.89 -15.76
CA GLU A 291 -7.50 3.35 -15.63
C GLU A 291 -8.40 3.70 -14.44
N LEU A 292 -8.06 4.79 -13.77
CA LEU A 292 -8.95 5.34 -12.73
C LEU A 292 -10.29 5.73 -13.36
N PRO A 293 -11.43 5.34 -12.77
CA PRO A 293 -12.73 5.66 -13.36
C PRO A 293 -12.97 7.16 -13.52
N ASP A 294 -13.35 7.61 -14.71
CA ASP A 294 -13.67 9.03 -15.00
C ASP A 294 -14.84 9.55 -14.12
N SER A 295 -15.61 8.64 -13.52
CA SER A 295 -16.71 8.96 -12.60
C SER A 295 -16.27 9.36 -11.20
N PHE A 296 -14.99 9.21 -10.87
CA PHE A 296 -14.43 9.61 -9.58
C PHE A 296 -14.13 11.12 -9.56
N PRO A 297 -14.84 11.92 -8.74
CA PRO A 297 -14.62 13.37 -8.67
C PRO A 297 -13.40 13.73 -7.79
N VAL A 298 -12.25 13.18 -8.14
CA VAL A 298 -10.97 13.33 -7.42
C VAL A 298 -9.89 13.90 -8.34
N HIS A 299 -8.71 14.19 -7.81
CA HIS A 299 -7.59 14.68 -8.60
C HIS A 299 -6.69 13.56 -9.13
N GLY A 300 -6.84 12.34 -8.60
CA GLY A 300 -6.10 11.15 -9.02
C GLY A 300 -5.92 10.14 -7.90
N THR A 301 -4.91 9.25 -8.09
CA THR A 301 -4.48 8.23 -7.13
C THR A 301 -3.38 8.74 -6.19
N THR A 302 -2.90 7.87 -5.29
CA THR A 302 -1.72 8.12 -4.43
C THR A 302 -0.40 7.69 -5.06
N GLY A 303 -0.36 7.32 -6.34
CA GLY A 303 0.86 7.16 -7.14
C GLY A 303 1.53 5.79 -7.09
N TYR A 304 0.87 4.72 -6.69
CA TYR A 304 1.43 3.37 -6.80
C TYR A 304 1.60 2.94 -8.26
N ASP A 305 0.72 3.39 -9.14
CA ASP A 305 0.85 3.24 -10.58
C ASP A 305 2.12 3.90 -11.13
N PHE A 306 2.53 5.06 -10.60
CA PHE A 306 3.79 5.70 -10.95
C PHE A 306 5.00 4.88 -10.48
N ILE A 307 4.96 4.30 -9.27
CA ILE A 307 6.01 3.39 -8.78
C ILE A 307 6.22 2.24 -9.77
N ALA A 308 5.14 1.57 -10.19
CA ALA A 308 5.21 0.44 -11.10
C ALA A 308 5.85 0.83 -12.44
N GLN A 309 5.47 1.98 -13.00
CA GLN A 309 6.01 2.48 -14.26
C GLN A 309 7.50 2.84 -14.15
N VAL A 310 7.89 3.52 -13.07
CA VAL A 310 9.29 3.91 -12.86
C VAL A 310 10.15 2.68 -12.57
N ASP A 311 9.72 1.77 -11.70
CA ASP A 311 10.52 0.58 -11.41
C ASP A 311 10.76 -0.26 -12.67
N GLY A 312 9.70 -0.51 -13.46
CA GLY A 312 9.83 -1.22 -14.74
C GLY A 312 10.73 -0.53 -15.75
N LEU A 313 10.73 0.81 -15.79
CA LEU A 313 11.61 1.60 -16.68
C LEU A 313 13.10 1.34 -16.41
N PHE A 314 13.49 1.04 -15.16
CA PHE A 314 14.86 0.80 -14.73
C PHE A 314 15.24 -0.69 -14.69
N VAL A 315 14.43 -1.58 -15.24
CA VAL A 315 14.74 -3.01 -15.41
C VAL A 315 15.12 -3.27 -16.88
N ASP A 316 16.19 -4.02 -17.13
CA ASP A 316 16.58 -4.43 -18.49
C ASP A 316 15.75 -5.64 -18.93
N ALA A 317 14.65 -5.38 -19.63
CA ALA A 317 13.73 -6.39 -20.14
C ALA A 317 14.42 -7.41 -21.08
N GLY A 318 15.53 -7.04 -21.72
CA GLY A 318 16.32 -7.94 -22.59
C GLY A 318 16.90 -9.15 -21.84
N ASN A 319 17.02 -9.07 -20.52
CA ASN A 319 17.59 -10.11 -19.66
C ASN A 319 16.53 -10.94 -18.92
N GLU A 320 15.24 -10.79 -19.23
CA GLU A 320 14.16 -11.58 -18.61
C GLU A 320 14.43 -13.07 -18.66
N GLY A 321 14.79 -13.60 -19.83
CA GLY A 321 15.05 -15.03 -20.02
C GLY A 321 16.17 -15.56 -19.13
N SER A 322 17.26 -14.81 -18.98
CA SER A 322 18.43 -15.20 -18.17
C SER A 322 18.07 -15.24 -16.68
N LEU A 323 17.40 -14.22 -16.17
CA LEU A 323 16.98 -14.19 -14.75
C LEU A 323 15.88 -15.22 -14.45
N THR A 324 14.97 -15.47 -15.38
CA THR A 324 13.95 -16.51 -15.25
C THR A 324 14.61 -17.90 -15.20
N ALA A 325 15.57 -18.17 -16.09
CA ALA A 325 16.31 -19.45 -16.09
C ALA A 325 17.10 -19.65 -14.79
N LEU A 326 17.79 -18.60 -14.31
CA LEU A 326 18.46 -18.64 -13.01
C LEU A 326 17.48 -18.96 -11.88
N TYR A 327 16.37 -18.21 -11.80
CA TYR A 327 15.37 -18.36 -10.76
C TYR A 327 14.81 -19.79 -10.72
N HIS A 328 14.40 -20.33 -11.88
CA HIS A 328 13.89 -21.69 -11.99
C HIS A 328 14.96 -22.75 -11.60
N ALA A 329 16.19 -22.58 -12.10
CA ALA A 329 17.26 -23.55 -11.82
C ALA A 329 17.71 -23.52 -10.34
N PHE A 330 17.69 -22.35 -9.70
CA PHE A 330 18.12 -22.20 -8.31
C PHE A 330 17.05 -22.62 -7.31
N THR A 331 15.79 -22.24 -7.55
CA THR A 331 14.69 -22.46 -6.61
C THR A 331 13.94 -23.77 -6.87
N GLY A 332 14.04 -24.34 -8.06
CA GLY A 332 13.21 -25.45 -8.52
C GLY A 332 11.75 -25.07 -8.86
N GLN A 333 11.42 -23.77 -8.78
CA GLN A 333 10.07 -23.27 -9.09
C GLN A 333 10.02 -22.82 -10.55
N SER A 334 9.09 -23.37 -11.34
CA SER A 334 8.95 -23.08 -12.77
C SER A 334 7.57 -22.51 -13.16
N GLN A 335 6.69 -22.33 -12.17
CA GLN A 335 5.35 -21.77 -12.44
C GLN A 335 5.47 -20.29 -12.85
N PRO A 336 4.71 -19.84 -13.86
CA PRO A 336 4.61 -18.42 -14.18
C PRO A 336 3.89 -17.67 -13.04
N PHE A 337 4.20 -16.38 -12.89
CA PHE A 337 3.63 -15.55 -11.81
C PHE A 337 2.09 -15.59 -11.78
N SER A 338 1.44 -15.59 -12.93
CA SER A 338 -0.03 -15.66 -13.03
C SER A 338 -0.63 -16.89 -12.35
N GLU A 339 0.04 -18.06 -12.44
CA GLU A 339 -0.41 -19.29 -11.77
C GLU A 339 -0.13 -19.24 -10.26
N VAL A 340 0.98 -18.64 -9.84
CA VAL A 340 1.25 -18.38 -8.42
C VAL A 340 0.18 -17.48 -7.83
N VAL A 341 -0.17 -16.39 -8.50
CA VAL A 341 -1.24 -15.46 -8.11
C VAL A 341 -2.57 -16.18 -7.97
N ARG A 342 -2.97 -16.96 -8.99
CA ARG A 342 -4.24 -17.68 -8.95
C ARG A 342 -4.30 -18.66 -7.78
N THR A 343 -3.23 -19.42 -7.56
CA THR A 343 -3.12 -20.36 -6.44
C THR A 343 -3.25 -19.63 -5.10
N CYS A 344 -2.53 -18.53 -4.91
CA CYS A 344 -2.59 -17.75 -3.66
C CYS A 344 -3.98 -17.14 -3.42
N LYS A 345 -4.64 -16.61 -4.46
CA LYS A 345 -6.03 -16.12 -4.35
C LYS A 345 -7.00 -17.22 -3.93
N GLN A 346 -6.89 -18.41 -4.54
CA GLN A 346 -7.72 -19.57 -4.20
C GLN A 346 -7.49 -20.01 -2.75
N GLU A 347 -6.24 -20.08 -2.30
CA GLU A 347 -5.89 -20.42 -0.92
C GLU A 347 -6.47 -19.42 0.08
N MET A 348 -6.38 -18.12 -0.19
CA MET A 348 -6.95 -17.06 0.67
C MET A 348 -8.47 -17.17 0.77
N MET A 349 -9.17 -17.42 -0.34
CA MET A 349 -10.62 -17.63 -0.34
C MET A 349 -11.05 -18.95 0.28
N ALA A 350 -10.17 -19.94 0.36
CA ALA A 350 -10.42 -21.20 1.04
C ALA A 350 -10.11 -21.17 2.55
N SER A 351 -9.41 -20.14 3.03
CA SER A 351 -8.95 -20.02 4.42
C SER A 351 -9.43 -18.71 5.06
N GLU A 352 -8.61 -17.68 5.05
CA GLU A 352 -8.82 -16.43 5.80
C GLU A 352 -10.04 -15.62 5.31
N LEU A 353 -10.43 -15.75 4.03
CA LEU A 353 -11.61 -15.09 3.42
C LEU A 353 -12.77 -16.09 3.20
N ALA A 354 -12.72 -17.29 3.79
CA ALA A 354 -13.74 -18.31 3.59
C ALA A 354 -15.14 -17.85 4.03
N VAL A 355 -15.22 -17.09 5.12
CA VAL A 355 -16.50 -16.58 5.64
C VAL A 355 -17.16 -15.58 4.68
N ASP A 356 -16.37 -14.77 3.97
CA ASP A 356 -16.89 -13.81 3.01
C ASP A 356 -17.40 -14.50 1.74
N VAL A 357 -16.69 -15.55 1.30
CA VAL A 357 -17.14 -16.45 0.21
C VAL A 357 -18.42 -17.19 0.61
N GLU A 358 -18.52 -17.66 1.86
CA GLU A 358 -19.69 -18.34 2.39
C GLU A 358 -20.92 -17.43 2.41
N ARG A 359 -20.75 -16.18 2.81
CA ARG A 359 -21.82 -15.16 2.78
C ARG A 359 -22.31 -14.90 1.35
N LEU A 360 -21.39 -14.76 0.39
CA LEU A 360 -21.73 -14.64 -1.03
C LEU A 360 -22.46 -15.89 -1.55
N THR A 361 -22.02 -17.09 -1.11
CA THR A 361 -22.67 -18.36 -1.50
C THR A 361 -24.12 -18.40 -1.01
N ASN A 362 -24.39 -17.94 0.21
CA ASN A 362 -25.75 -17.87 0.73
C ASN A 362 -26.65 -16.94 -0.11
N LEU A 363 -26.14 -15.73 -0.43
CA LEU A 363 -26.85 -14.78 -1.30
C LEU A 363 -27.13 -15.37 -2.69
N LEU A 364 -26.14 -16.06 -3.27
CA LEU A 364 -26.27 -16.66 -4.59
C LEU A 364 -27.26 -17.84 -4.59
N LEU A 365 -27.33 -18.64 -3.51
CA LEU A 365 -28.34 -19.66 -3.34
C LEU A 365 -29.74 -19.06 -3.37
N ASP A 366 -29.98 -18.01 -2.57
CA ASP A 366 -31.27 -17.33 -2.52
C ASP A 366 -31.68 -16.71 -3.89
N ILE A 367 -30.71 -16.26 -4.67
CA ILE A 367 -30.94 -15.78 -6.04
C ILE A 367 -31.27 -16.96 -6.95
N CYS A 368 -30.49 -18.03 -6.91
CA CYS A 368 -30.68 -19.22 -7.76
C CYS A 368 -32.05 -19.84 -7.55
N ASP A 369 -32.56 -19.91 -6.30
CA ASP A 369 -33.89 -20.46 -5.99
C ASP A 369 -35.03 -19.75 -6.73
N ARG A 370 -34.86 -18.46 -7.06
CA ARG A 370 -35.82 -17.66 -7.83
C ARG A 370 -35.70 -17.81 -9.35
N HIS A 371 -34.56 -18.39 -9.78
CA HIS A 371 -34.27 -18.58 -11.20
C HIS A 371 -34.48 -20.02 -11.63
N ARG A 372 -35.60 -20.31 -12.31
CA ARG A 372 -35.99 -21.65 -12.74
C ARG A 372 -34.86 -22.49 -13.36
N ARG A 373 -33.87 -21.85 -14.00
CA ARG A 373 -32.76 -22.49 -14.71
C ARG A 373 -31.61 -22.88 -13.77
N HIS A 374 -31.55 -22.28 -12.56
CA HIS A 374 -30.43 -22.42 -11.63
C HIS A 374 -30.85 -22.90 -10.24
N ARG A 375 -32.13 -23.15 -9.98
CA ARG A 375 -32.70 -23.43 -8.64
C ARG A 375 -32.22 -24.71 -7.99
N ASP A 376 -31.63 -25.63 -8.77
CA ASP A 376 -31.13 -26.92 -8.31
C ASP A 376 -29.57 -26.97 -8.27
N ARG A 377 -28.92 -25.79 -8.36
CA ARG A 377 -27.48 -25.68 -8.18
C ARG A 377 -27.09 -25.97 -6.73
N THR A 378 -26.04 -26.75 -6.58
CA THR A 378 -25.53 -27.10 -5.25
C THR A 378 -24.66 -25.96 -4.69
N ARG A 379 -24.65 -25.85 -3.38
CA ARG A 379 -23.79 -24.91 -2.65
C ARG A 379 -22.32 -24.95 -3.11
N ARG A 380 -21.82 -26.17 -3.34
CA ARG A 380 -20.43 -26.37 -3.78
C ARG A 380 -20.18 -25.77 -5.17
N GLU A 381 -21.08 -26.01 -6.14
CA GLU A 381 -20.95 -25.43 -7.49
C GLU A 381 -20.92 -23.90 -7.45
N LEU A 382 -21.80 -23.31 -6.63
CA LEU A 382 -21.88 -21.86 -6.48
C LEU A 382 -20.61 -21.29 -5.84
N GLN A 383 -20.10 -21.96 -4.81
CA GLN A 383 -18.88 -21.55 -4.13
C GLN A 383 -17.65 -21.63 -5.04
N GLU A 384 -17.54 -22.69 -5.84
CA GLU A 384 -16.47 -22.85 -6.83
C GLU A 384 -16.56 -21.79 -7.93
N ALA A 385 -17.77 -21.47 -8.42
CA ALA A 385 -17.96 -20.41 -9.42
C ALA A 385 -17.55 -19.02 -8.88
N ILE A 386 -17.95 -18.67 -7.66
CA ILE A 386 -17.54 -17.42 -6.99
C ILE A 386 -16.02 -17.34 -6.89
N ARG A 387 -15.37 -18.39 -6.40
CA ARG A 387 -13.91 -18.43 -6.23
C ARG A 387 -13.16 -18.30 -7.55
N GLU A 388 -13.60 -19.00 -8.60
CA GLU A 388 -12.91 -18.94 -9.89
C GLU A 388 -13.07 -17.57 -10.56
N LEU A 389 -14.25 -16.96 -10.47
CA LEU A 389 -14.47 -15.60 -10.99
C LEU A 389 -13.63 -14.57 -10.21
N ALA A 390 -13.62 -14.63 -8.87
CA ALA A 390 -12.82 -13.71 -8.07
C ALA A 390 -11.30 -13.90 -8.28
N ALA A 391 -10.82 -15.15 -8.41
CA ALA A 391 -9.42 -15.44 -8.73
C ALA A 391 -9.04 -14.99 -10.15
N GLY A 392 -10.00 -15.00 -11.07
CA GLY A 392 -9.83 -14.60 -12.48
C GLY A 392 -9.79 -13.10 -12.72
N LEU A 393 -10.18 -12.25 -11.76
CA LEU A 393 -10.09 -10.80 -11.91
C LEU A 393 -8.61 -10.36 -11.87
N HIS A 394 -8.26 -9.47 -12.80
CA HIS A 394 -6.92 -8.85 -12.87
C HIS A 394 -6.86 -7.48 -12.20
N VAL A 395 -8.00 -6.94 -11.77
CA VAL A 395 -8.13 -5.66 -11.05
C VAL A 395 -8.61 -5.90 -9.63
N TYR A 396 -8.46 -4.90 -8.75
CA TYR A 396 -8.92 -5.01 -7.36
C TYR A 396 -10.42 -5.17 -7.28
N ARG A 397 -11.20 -4.40 -8.08
CA ARG A 397 -12.64 -4.56 -8.16
C ARG A 397 -13.22 -3.93 -9.43
N THR A 398 -14.48 -4.22 -9.67
CA THR A 398 -15.35 -3.49 -10.61
C THR A 398 -16.21 -2.47 -9.86
N TYR A 399 -16.81 -1.51 -10.59
CA TYR A 399 -17.60 -0.41 -10.01
C TYR A 399 -19.03 -0.42 -10.52
N VAL A 400 -19.57 -1.60 -10.77
CA VAL A 400 -20.96 -1.80 -11.23
C VAL A 400 -21.93 -1.42 -10.12
N ARG A 401 -23.01 -0.69 -10.49
CA ARG A 401 -24.00 -0.17 -9.55
C ARG A 401 -25.41 -0.38 -10.09
N PRO A 402 -26.40 -0.60 -9.21
CA PRO A 402 -27.80 -0.63 -9.62
C PRO A 402 -28.23 0.65 -10.36
N GLY A 403 -29.04 0.50 -11.40
CA GLY A 403 -29.58 1.62 -12.16
C GLY A 403 -28.56 2.38 -13.02
N SER A 404 -27.35 1.85 -13.18
CA SER A 404 -26.31 2.41 -14.06
C SER A 404 -25.73 1.31 -14.95
N PRO A 405 -25.48 1.57 -16.24
CA PRO A 405 -24.82 0.58 -17.09
C PRO A 405 -23.39 0.33 -16.59
N ALA A 406 -22.95 -0.93 -16.64
CA ALA A 406 -21.56 -1.29 -16.37
C ALA A 406 -20.63 -0.62 -17.40
N SER A 407 -19.48 -0.10 -16.93
CA SER A 407 -18.48 0.50 -17.81
C SER A 407 -17.88 -0.56 -18.76
N GLU A 408 -17.31 -0.12 -19.89
CA GLU A 408 -16.59 -1.03 -20.79
C GLU A 408 -15.44 -1.76 -20.08
N GLN A 409 -14.77 -1.08 -19.15
CA GLN A 409 -13.72 -1.68 -18.34
C GLN A 409 -14.27 -2.77 -17.43
N ASP A 410 -15.39 -2.52 -16.72
CA ASP A 410 -16.03 -3.52 -15.85
C ASP A 410 -16.50 -4.75 -16.67
N GLN A 411 -17.15 -4.51 -17.82
CA GLN A 411 -17.59 -5.57 -18.71
C GLN A 411 -16.41 -6.43 -19.18
N ARG A 412 -15.32 -5.80 -19.59
CA ARG A 412 -14.11 -6.49 -20.03
C ARG A 412 -13.52 -7.36 -18.92
N GLN A 413 -13.38 -6.82 -17.70
CA GLN A 413 -12.79 -7.55 -16.57
C GLN A 413 -13.64 -8.77 -16.17
N ILE A 414 -14.95 -8.63 -16.10
CA ILE A 414 -15.85 -9.76 -15.80
C ILE A 414 -15.83 -10.80 -16.92
N SER A 415 -15.79 -10.39 -18.20
CA SER A 415 -15.71 -11.32 -19.34
C SER A 415 -14.40 -12.13 -19.31
N ILE A 416 -13.26 -11.47 -19.10
CA ILE A 416 -11.95 -12.14 -18.97
C ILE A 416 -11.97 -13.15 -17.83
N ALA A 417 -12.53 -12.78 -16.67
CA ALA A 417 -12.62 -13.67 -15.52
C ALA A 417 -13.49 -14.92 -15.83
N ALA A 418 -14.65 -14.72 -16.46
CA ALA A 418 -15.58 -15.79 -16.80
C ALA A 418 -15.02 -16.73 -17.88
N GLU A 419 -14.47 -16.20 -18.98
CA GLU A 419 -13.83 -16.97 -20.04
C GLU A 419 -12.62 -17.76 -19.51
N GLY A 420 -11.79 -17.11 -18.70
CA GLY A 420 -10.66 -17.74 -18.05
C GLY A 420 -11.08 -18.87 -17.10
N ALA A 421 -12.15 -18.69 -16.32
CA ALA A 421 -12.71 -19.71 -15.45
C ALA A 421 -13.23 -20.90 -16.26
N ALA A 422 -14.02 -20.66 -17.31
CA ALA A 422 -14.54 -21.73 -18.19
C ALA A 422 -13.42 -22.53 -18.86
N GLY A 423 -12.36 -21.88 -19.30
CA GLY A 423 -11.22 -22.53 -19.93
C GLY A 423 -10.39 -23.41 -18.97
N ARG A 424 -10.21 -22.96 -17.73
CA ARG A 424 -9.42 -23.70 -16.72
C ARG A 424 -10.21 -24.77 -15.99
N ARG A 425 -11.52 -24.57 -15.80
CA ARG A 425 -12.40 -25.43 -15.01
C ARG A 425 -13.61 -25.90 -15.87
N PRO A 426 -13.36 -26.73 -16.87
CA PRO A 426 -14.44 -27.26 -17.72
C PRO A 426 -15.42 -28.17 -16.95
N ASP A 427 -15.12 -28.49 -15.70
CA ASP A 427 -15.99 -29.20 -14.76
C ASP A 427 -17.04 -28.27 -14.10
N ILE A 428 -16.85 -26.95 -14.14
CA ILE A 428 -17.86 -25.98 -13.75
C ILE A 428 -18.76 -25.68 -14.97
N ASP A 429 -20.05 -25.77 -14.77
CA ASP A 429 -21.02 -25.50 -15.83
C ASP A 429 -20.86 -24.07 -16.38
N ALA A 430 -20.63 -23.97 -17.68
CA ALA A 430 -20.47 -22.69 -18.36
C ALA A 430 -21.71 -21.77 -18.25
N ASP A 431 -22.92 -22.36 -18.20
CA ASP A 431 -24.16 -21.60 -17.97
C ASP A 431 -24.19 -20.95 -16.58
N LEU A 432 -23.64 -21.63 -15.58
CA LEU A 432 -23.51 -21.06 -14.23
C LEU A 432 -22.52 -19.88 -14.21
N LEU A 433 -21.34 -20.03 -14.81
CA LEU A 433 -20.36 -18.94 -14.89
C LEU A 433 -20.92 -17.73 -15.64
N ALA A 434 -21.63 -17.94 -16.74
CA ALA A 434 -22.30 -16.87 -17.49
C ALA A 434 -23.38 -16.19 -16.66
N PHE A 435 -24.19 -16.95 -15.92
CA PHE A 435 -25.24 -16.39 -15.05
C PHE A 435 -24.64 -15.53 -13.93
N VAL A 436 -23.57 -16.00 -13.25
CA VAL A 436 -22.92 -15.20 -12.22
C VAL A 436 -22.27 -13.96 -12.81
N ALA A 437 -21.65 -14.04 -13.99
CA ALA A 437 -21.12 -12.88 -14.70
C ALA A 437 -22.22 -11.85 -15.05
N ASP A 438 -23.41 -12.31 -15.47
CA ASP A 438 -24.55 -11.45 -15.73
C ASP A 438 -25.08 -10.77 -14.45
N LEU A 439 -25.08 -11.47 -13.30
CA LEU A 439 -25.38 -10.86 -11.99
C LEU A 439 -24.35 -9.76 -11.65
N LEU A 440 -23.06 -10.04 -11.79
CA LEU A 440 -21.98 -9.09 -11.51
C LEU A 440 -22.00 -7.86 -12.42
N LEU A 441 -22.62 -7.97 -13.60
CA LEU A 441 -22.86 -6.85 -14.53
C LEU A 441 -24.23 -6.19 -14.32
N MET A 442 -24.99 -6.59 -13.29
CA MET A 442 -26.36 -6.11 -13.01
C MET A 442 -27.31 -6.24 -14.22
N ARG A 443 -27.14 -7.29 -15.04
CA ARG A 443 -28.07 -7.64 -16.12
C ARG A 443 -29.36 -8.30 -15.60
N HIS A 444 -29.32 -8.76 -14.35
CA HIS A 444 -30.47 -9.17 -13.57
C HIS A 444 -30.66 -8.16 -12.43
N GLU A 445 -31.81 -7.49 -12.43
CA GLU A 445 -32.15 -6.47 -11.46
C GLU A 445 -32.86 -7.08 -10.24
N GLY A 446 -32.53 -6.60 -9.04
CA GLY A 446 -33.15 -7.02 -7.79
C GLY A 446 -32.33 -6.59 -6.59
N VAL A 447 -32.94 -6.60 -5.41
CA VAL A 447 -32.27 -6.22 -4.17
C VAL A 447 -31.17 -7.22 -3.78
N ALA A 448 -31.44 -8.51 -3.96
CA ALA A 448 -30.48 -9.56 -3.64
C ALA A 448 -29.34 -9.58 -4.65
N GLU A 449 -29.63 -9.35 -5.94
CA GLU A 449 -28.66 -9.27 -7.01
C GLU A 449 -27.71 -8.08 -6.82
N ALA A 450 -28.26 -6.93 -6.42
CA ALA A 450 -27.48 -5.74 -6.08
C ALA A 450 -26.60 -5.97 -4.83
N GLU A 451 -27.12 -6.64 -3.81
CA GLU A 451 -26.35 -7.01 -2.61
C GLU A 451 -25.21 -7.97 -2.94
N PHE A 452 -25.49 -9.01 -3.74
CA PHE A 452 -24.48 -9.97 -4.19
C PHE A 452 -23.34 -9.27 -4.95
N THR A 453 -23.68 -8.42 -5.91
CA THR A 453 -22.69 -7.67 -6.69
C THR A 453 -21.85 -6.73 -5.81
N ALA A 454 -22.48 -5.98 -4.91
CA ALA A 454 -21.78 -5.09 -4.00
C ALA A 454 -20.84 -5.87 -3.06
N ARG A 455 -21.28 -7.00 -2.50
CA ARG A 455 -20.45 -7.86 -1.62
C ARG A 455 -19.30 -8.52 -2.37
N PHE A 456 -19.53 -8.97 -3.60
CA PHE A 456 -18.46 -9.50 -4.45
C PHE A 456 -17.40 -8.43 -4.71
N GLN A 457 -17.81 -7.21 -5.03
CA GLN A 457 -16.91 -6.07 -5.22
C GLN A 457 -16.19 -5.62 -3.94
N GLN A 458 -16.71 -5.93 -2.76
CA GLN A 458 -16.02 -5.72 -1.48
C GLN A 458 -15.07 -6.86 -1.10
N LEU A 459 -15.32 -8.09 -1.58
CA LEU A 459 -14.43 -9.24 -1.38
C LEU A 459 -13.16 -9.15 -2.25
N THR A 460 -13.30 -8.77 -3.51
CA THR A 460 -12.20 -8.87 -4.48
C THR A 460 -10.97 -8.02 -4.15
N PRO A 461 -11.06 -6.82 -3.53
CA PRO A 461 -9.89 -6.08 -3.05
C PRO A 461 -9.10 -6.84 -1.97
N ALA A 462 -9.79 -7.53 -1.06
CA ALA A 462 -9.15 -8.36 -0.05
C ALA A 462 -8.45 -9.58 -0.69
N VAL A 463 -9.06 -10.19 -1.70
CA VAL A 463 -8.45 -11.29 -2.46
C VAL A 463 -7.18 -10.82 -3.20
N MET A 464 -7.19 -9.61 -3.76
CA MET A 464 -6.01 -9.01 -4.40
C MET A 464 -4.93 -8.70 -3.35
N ALA A 465 -5.25 -7.91 -2.33
CA ALA A 465 -4.26 -7.50 -1.34
C ALA A 465 -3.64 -8.71 -0.62
N LYS A 466 -4.45 -9.63 -0.10
CA LYS A 466 -3.96 -10.79 0.67
C LYS A 466 -3.41 -11.91 -0.21
N GLY A 467 -4.02 -12.17 -1.36
CA GLY A 467 -3.55 -13.21 -2.27
C GLY A 467 -2.33 -12.80 -3.09
N VAL A 468 -2.27 -11.56 -3.57
CA VAL A 468 -1.16 -11.10 -4.41
C VAL A 468 -0.07 -10.42 -3.58
N GLU A 469 -0.38 -9.28 -2.96
CA GLU A 469 0.64 -8.45 -2.32
C GLU A 469 1.24 -9.08 -1.06
N ASP A 470 0.40 -9.74 -0.23
CA ASP A 470 0.82 -10.32 1.04
C ASP A 470 1.11 -11.84 0.93
N THR A 471 0.98 -12.46 -0.25
CA THR A 471 1.32 -13.89 -0.41
C THR A 471 2.15 -14.14 -1.66
N ALA A 472 1.62 -13.88 -2.86
CA ALA A 472 2.31 -14.19 -4.11
C ALA A 472 3.64 -13.43 -4.24
N PHE A 473 3.72 -12.18 -3.79
CA PHE A 473 4.96 -11.40 -3.79
C PHE A 473 6.06 -11.96 -2.89
N TYR A 474 5.73 -12.84 -1.97
CA TYR A 474 6.71 -13.55 -1.12
C TYR A 474 6.97 -14.99 -1.60
N ARG A 475 6.16 -15.50 -2.54
CA ARG A 475 6.36 -16.81 -3.17
C ARG A 475 7.08 -16.75 -4.51
N TYR A 476 7.02 -15.63 -5.24
CA TYR A 476 7.65 -15.45 -6.54
C TYR A 476 8.73 -14.37 -6.45
N ASN A 477 9.99 -14.76 -6.44
CA ASN A 477 11.13 -13.90 -6.11
C ASN A 477 12.12 -13.72 -7.27
N ARG A 478 11.68 -13.78 -8.54
CA ARG A 478 12.56 -13.67 -9.73
C ARG A 478 13.42 -12.40 -9.72
N LEU A 479 12.80 -11.24 -9.51
CA LEU A 479 13.44 -9.94 -9.26
C LEU A 479 12.56 -9.15 -8.31
N VAL A 480 12.96 -9.08 -7.03
CA VAL A 480 12.07 -8.64 -5.95
C VAL A 480 11.79 -7.14 -5.91
N SER A 481 12.49 -6.34 -6.70
CA SER A 481 12.15 -4.92 -6.90
C SER A 481 10.81 -4.75 -7.62
N LEU A 482 10.38 -5.70 -8.43
CA LEU A 482 9.07 -5.70 -9.10
C LEU A 482 7.92 -6.16 -8.19
N ASN A 483 8.24 -6.76 -7.03
CA ASN A 483 7.26 -7.20 -6.04
C ASN A 483 6.89 -6.01 -5.13
N GLU A 484 6.16 -5.07 -5.68
CA GLU A 484 5.79 -3.82 -5.00
C GLU A 484 4.28 -3.54 -5.17
N VAL A 485 3.69 -2.79 -4.24
CA VAL A 485 2.29 -2.37 -4.33
C VAL A 485 2.05 -1.66 -5.66
N GLY A 486 1.06 -2.11 -6.42
CA GLY A 486 0.78 -1.65 -7.79
C GLY A 486 1.66 -2.27 -8.87
N GLY A 487 2.69 -3.05 -8.49
CA GLY A 487 3.57 -3.75 -9.43
C GLY A 487 3.00 -5.09 -9.92
N ASP A 488 3.54 -5.57 -11.03
CA ASP A 488 3.25 -6.90 -11.59
C ASP A 488 4.56 -7.62 -11.93
N PRO A 489 5.04 -8.54 -11.06
CA PRO A 489 6.24 -9.34 -11.32
C PRO A 489 6.16 -10.23 -12.58
N GLY A 490 4.97 -10.39 -13.16
CA GLY A 490 4.78 -11.04 -14.46
C GLY A 490 5.25 -10.19 -15.63
N VAL A 491 5.30 -8.88 -15.47
CA VAL A 491 5.80 -7.91 -16.44
C VAL A 491 7.24 -7.55 -16.09
N PHE A 492 8.19 -8.00 -16.92
CA PHE A 492 9.62 -7.84 -16.64
C PHE A 492 10.18 -6.58 -17.32
N GLY A 493 9.90 -5.42 -16.70
CA GLY A 493 10.35 -4.13 -17.19
C GLY A 493 9.38 -3.43 -18.14
N HIS A 494 9.61 -2.14 -18.35
CA HIS A 494 8.87 -1.29 -19.28
C HIS A 494 9.80 -0.62 -20.29
N SER A 495 9.30 -0.45 -21.51
CA SER A 495 9.98 0.35 -22.52
C SER A 495 9.88 1.85 -22.23
N VAL A 496 10.74 2.64 -22.86
CA VAL A 496 10.68 4.10 -22.79
C VAL A 496 9.36 4.62 -23.39
N GLU A 497 8.86 3.97 -24.43
CA GLU A 497 7.62 4.30 -25.13
C GLU A 497 6.38 4.06 -24.23
N GLU A 498 6.35 2.96 -23.48
CA GLU A 498 5.28 2.66 -22.51
C GLU A 498 5.25 3.71 -21.39
N PHE A 499 6.41 4.07 -20.84
CA PHE A 499 6.52 5.13 -19.86
C PHE A 499 6.06 6.48 -20.40
N HIS A 500 6.44 6.86 -21.61
CA HIS A 500 5.98 8.09 -22.24
C HIS A 500 4.47 8.08 -22.51
N SER A 501 3.90 6.94 -22.89
CA SER A 501 2.47 6.76 -23.08
C SER A 501 1.70 6.94 -21.77
N TYR A 502 2.22 6.38 -20.68
CA TYR A 502 1.68 6.60 -19.34
C TYR A 502 1.71 8.09 -18.96
N CYS A 503 2.86 8.76 -19.07
CA CYS A 503 2.99 10.18 -18.72
C CYS A 503 2.08 11.09 -19.57
N SER A 504 1.93 10.79 -20.86
CA SER A 504 1.04 11.53 -21.77
C SER A 504 -0.42 11.40 -21.35
N ARG A 505 -0.84 10.18 -20.94
CA ARG A 505 -2.19 9.92 -20.44
C ARG A 505 -2.45 10.66 -19.12
N ILE A 506 -1.50 10.60 -18.19
CA ILE A 506 -1.60 11.32 -16.91
C ILE A 506 -1.70 12.83 -17.15
N ALA A 507 -0.86 13.40 -18.03
CA ALA A 507 -0.92 14.81 -18.38
C ALA A 507 -2.30 15.24 -18.91
N ALA A 508 -2.94 14.38 -19.72
CA ALA A 508 -4.23 14.67 -20.33
C ALA A 508 -5.43 14.48 -19.40
N LYS A 509 -5.43 13.42 -18.56
CA LYS A 509 -6.60 13.03 -17.77
C LYS A 509 -6.50 13.39 -16.29
N TRP A 510 -5.33 13.23 -15.69
CA TRP A 510 -5.11 13.34 -14.25
C TRP A 510 -3.88 14.21 -13.90
N PRO A 511 -3.78 15.46 -14.42
CA PRO A 511 -2.55 16.27 -14.29
C PRO A 511 -2.19 16.66 -12.85
N ALA A 512 -3.12 16.46 -11.90
CA ALA A 512 -2.92 16.68 -10.48
C ALA A 512 -2.94 15.38 -9.64
N THR A 513 -2.79 14.20 -10.27
CA THR A 513 -2.60 12.93 -9.53
C THR A 513 -1.35 13.00 -8.66
N MET A 514 -1.35 12.33 -7.53
CA MET A 514 -0.15 12.24 -6.70
C MET A 514 0.84 11.22 -7.31
N LEU A 515 2.13 11.51 -7.21
CA LEU A 515 3.22 10.64 -7.64
C LEU A 515 4.06 10.31 -6.41
N THR A 516 4.54 9.07 -6.27
CA THR A 516 5.43 8.69 -5.18
C THR A 516 6.45 7.63 -5.61
N LEU A 517 7.54 7.48 -4.85
CA LEU A 517 8.51 6.40 -4.98
C LEU A 517 8.60 5.53 -3.71
N SER A 518 8.09 6.02 -2.59
CA SER A 518 8.05 5.30 -1.31
C SER A 518 6.86 5.75 -0.50
N THR A 519 6.25 4.82 0.23
CA THR A 519 5.17 5.09 1.17
C THR A 519 5.37 4.26 2.45
N HIS A 520 4.45 4.40 3.39
CA HIS A 520 4.40 3.55 4.58
C HIS A 520 3.99 2.09 4.30
N ASP A 521 3.49 1.79 3.08
CA ASP A 521 3.02 0.45 2.66
C ASP A 521 3.91 -0.19 1.59
N THR A 522 4.88 0.52 1.04
CA THR A 522 5.81 -0.07 0.06
C THR A 522 6.62 -1.20 0.69
N LYS A 523 6.78 -2.28 -0.07
CA LYS A 523 7.55 -3.47 0.35
C LYS A 523 9.04 -3.16 0.51
N ARG A 524 9.54 -2.18 -0.25
CA ARG A 524 10.93 -1.66 -0.20
C ARG A 524 10.93 -0.17 -0.54
N SER A 525 11.89 0.56 0.01
CA SER A 525 12.08 1.96 -0.39
C SER A 525 12.54 2.07 -1.85
N GLY A 526 12.31 3.24 -2.46
CA GLY A 526 12.76 3.53 -3.83
C GLY A 526 14.25 3.30 -4.05
N ASP A 527 15.10 3.63 -3.06
CA ASP A 527 16.55 3.42 -3.17
C ASP A 527 16.95 1.95 -3.14
N VAL A 528 16.26 1.11 -2.36
CA VAL A 528 16.48 -0.34 -2.35
C VAL A 528 16.07 -0.93 -3.70
N ARG A 529 14.91 -0.53 -4.25
CA ARG A 529 14.45 -0.99 -5.56
C ARG A 529 15.39 -0.55 -6.67
N ALA A 530 15.80 0.72 -6.68
CA ALA A 530 16.76 1.26 -7.68
C ALA A 530 18.07 0.47 -7.72
N ARG A 531 18.59 0.04 -6.55
CA ARG A 531 19.79 -0.80 -6.47
C ARG A 531 19.51 -2.24 -6.89
N THR A 532 18.38 -2.82 -6.50
CA THR A 532 18.01 -4.20 -6.86
C THR A 532 17.75 -4.34 -8.36
N ASN A 533 17.20 -3.31 -9.02
CA ASN A 533 16.98 -3.29 -10.47
C ASN A 533 18.27 -3.52 -11.28
N LEU A 534 19.42 -3.08 -10.76
CA LEU A 534 20.73 -3.28 -11.41
C LEU A 534 21.06 -4.76 -11.64
N LEU A 535 20.51 -5.67 -10.85
CA LEU A 535 20.69 -7.12 -11.03
C LEU A 535 20.13 -7.58 -12.38
N SER A 536 19.15 -6.88 -12.93
CA SER A 536 18.63 -7.15 -14.29
C SER A 536 19.63 -6.84 -15.38
N GLU A 537 20.60 -5.98 -15.13
CA GLU A 537 21.62 -5.58 -16.09
C GLU A 537 22.87 -6.48 -16.07
N ILE A 538 23.06 -7.30 -14.99
CA ILE A 538 24.23 -8.15 -14.75
C ILE A 538 23.83 -9.60 -14.41
N PRO A 539 22.97 -10.27 -15.22
CA PRO A 539 22.40 -11.57 -14.84
C PRO A 539 23.44 -12.69 -14.71
N ALA A 540 24.51 -12.69 -15.51
CA ALA A 540 25.55 -13.71 -15.46
C ALA A 540 26.40 -13.60 -14.18
N GLU A 541 26.80 -12.38 -13.82
CA GLU A 541 27.55 -12.10 -12.59
C GLU A 541 26.71 -12.39 -11.36
N TRP A 542 25.41 -12.07 -11.43
CA TRP A 542 24.44 -12.38 -10.38
C TRP A 542 24.27 -13.89 -10.19
N GLU A 543 24.09 -14.66 -11.27
CA GLU A 543 24.02 -16.11 -11.21
C GLU A 543 25.25 -16.72 -10.56
N PHE A 544 26.43 -16.27 -10.97
CA PHE A 544 27.69 -16.76 -10.42
C PHE A 544 27.80 -16.48 -8.91
N ALA A 545 27.42 -15.29 -8.48
CA ALA A 545 27.43 -14.91 -7.07
C ALA A 545 26.44 -15.75 -6.24
N VAL A 546 25.19 -15.88 -6.69
CA VAL A 546 24.15 -16.64 -5.99
C VAL A 546 24.55 -18.11 -5.81
N ARG A 547 25.05 -18.76 -6.85
CA ARG A 547 25.48 -20.16 -6.77
C ARG A 547 26.63 -20.35 -5.79
N ARG A 548 27.65 -19.47 -5.84
CA ARG A 548 28.79 -19.50 -4.94
C ARG A 548 28.36 -19.23 -3.49
N TRP A 549 27.48 -18.28 -3.25
CA TRP A 549 26.97 -17.98 -1.91
C TRP A 549 26.14 -19.14 -1.36
N ALA A 550 25.31 -19.76 -2.17
CA ALA A 550 24.49 -20.88 -1.76
C ALA A 550 25.34 -22.13 -1.42
N GLU A 551 26.41 -22.42 -2.19
CA GLU A 551 27.35 -23.48 -1.88
C GLU A 551 28.06 -23.23 -0.55
N ARG A 552 28.52 -22.00 -0.30
CA ARG A 552 29.16 -21.60 0.95
C ARG A 552 28.23 -21.73 2.14
N ASN A 553 27.00 -21.23 2.00
CA ASN A 553 26.03 -21.12 3.08
C ASN A 553 25.23 -22.43 3.33
N GLU A 554 25.42 -23.49 2.49
CA GLU A 554 24.81 -24.78 2.72
C GLU A 554 25.10 -25.34 4.11
N ARG A 555 26.31 -25.07 4.65
CA ARG A 555 26.73 -25.48 5.99
C ARG A 555 25.90 -24.88 7.13
N HIS A 556 25.21 -23.78 6.87
CA HIS A 556 24.38 -23.08 7.86
C HIS A 556 22.91 -23.52 7.83
N ARG A 557 22.50 -24.28 6.81
CA ARG A 557 21.14 -24.79 6.69
C ARG A 557 20.91 -25.93 7.67
N VAL A 558 19.75 -25.91 8.31
CA VAL A 558 19.32 -26.97 9.25
C VAL A 558 18.09 -27.65 8.69
N GLN A 559 18.14 -28.97 8.50
CA GLN A 559 17.06 -29.77 7.93
C GLN A 559 16.55 -29.26 6.56
N GLY A 560 17.45 -28.65 5.77
CA GLY A 560 17.10 -28.07 4.48
C GLY A 560 16.45 -26.68 4.52
N TYR A 561 16.36 -26.08 5.69
CA TYR A 561 15.80 -24.70 5.86
C TYR A 561 16.88 -23.64 5.97
N PRO A 562 16.60 -22.40 5.43
CA PRO A 562 15.46 -22.05 4.59
C PRO A 562 15.45 -22.77 3.25
N ASP A 563 14.30 -22.82 2.55
CA ASP A 563 14.26 -23.25 1.16
C ASP A 563 15.01 -22.28 0.24
N ARG A 564 15.31 -22.73 -0.97
CA ARG A 564 16.10 -21.94 -1.94
C ARG A 564 15.41 -20.68 -2.40
N ASN A 565 14.08 -20.61 -2.37
CA ASN A 565 13.35 -19.41 -2.77
C ASN A 565 13.49 -18.30 -1.71
N LEU A 566 13.37 -18.64 -0.43
CA LEU A 566 13.58 -17.67 0.67
C LEU A 566 15.05 -17.26 0.78
N GLU A 567 15.99 -18.17 0.52
CA GLU A 567 17.41 -17.86 0.44
C GLU A 567 17.73 -16.90 -0.72
N TYR A 568 17.09 -17.09 -1.89
CA TYR A 568 17.25 -16.20 -3.03
C TYR A 568 16.69 -14.78 -2.75
N LEU A 569 15.54 -14.70 -2.08
CA LEU A 569 14.98 -13.44 -1.57
C LEU A 569 15.96 -12.74 -0.61
N MET A 570 16.59 -13.49 0.31
CA MET A 570 17.58 -12.96 1.25
C MET A 570 18.77 -12.31 0.51
N TYR A 571 19.34 -12.99 -0.49
CA TYR A 571 20.49 -12.46 -1.24
C TYR A 571 20.15 -11.18 -1.99
N GLN A 572 19.00 -11.10 -2.66
CA GLN A 572 18.55 -9.86 -3.31
C GLN A 572 18.33 -8.74 -2.30
N THR A 573 17.74 -9.06 -1.15
CA THR A 573 17.50 -8.09 -0.07
C THR A 573 18.82 -7.56 0.49
N MET A 574 19.81 -8.42 0.69
CA MET A 574 21.14 -8.00 1.16
C MET A 574 21.83 -7.08 0.14
N VAL A 575 21.77 -7.40 -1.15
CA VAL A 575 22.35 -6.51 -2.19
C VAL A 575 21.64 -5.17 -2.24
N GLY A 576 20.30 -5.16 -2.22
CA GLY A 576 19.50 -3.94 -2.33
C GLY A 576 19.63 -3.02 -1.11
N ALA A 577 19.65 -3.58 0.10
CA ALA A 577 19.63 -2.84 1.36
C ALA A 577 20.97 -2.76 2.09
N TRP A 578 22.08 -3.25 1.50
CA TRP A 578 23.39 -3.22 2.15
C TRP A 578 23.90 -1.78 2.39
N PRO A 579 24.43 -1.50 3.60
CA PRO A 579 24.57 -2.39 4.76
C PRO A 579 23.26 -2.50 5.55
N VAL A 580 22.68 -3.69 5.56
CA VAL A 580 21.57 -4.05 6.45
C VAL A 580 22.11 -4.77 7.68
N ASP A 581 21.60 -4.46 8.87
CA ASP A 581 21.99 -5.16 10.09
C ASP A 581 21.22 -6.48 10.25
N GLU A 582 21.74 -7.38 11.11
CA GLU A 582 21.18 -8.71 11.35
C GLU A 582 19.73 -8.64 11.85
N VAL A 583 19.43 -7.72 12.79
CA VAL A 583 18.10 -7.63 13.41
C VAL A 583 17.04 -7.30 12.38
N ARG A 584 17.32 -6.32 11.51
CA ARG A 584 16.42 -5.93 10.42
C ARG A 584 16.25 -7.05 9.40
N LEU A 585 17.36 -7.71 9.01
CA LEU A 585 17.32 -8.80 8.05
C LEU A 585 16.48 -9.99 8.57
N VAL A 586 16.72 -10.41 9.82
CA VAL A 586 15.97 -11.50 10.46
C VAL A 586 14.48 -11.16 10.56
N ALA A 587 14.15 -9.96 11.04
CA ALA A 587 12.76 -9.51 11.15
C ALA A 587 12.05 -9.51 9.79
N PHE A 588 12.73 -9.03 8.74
CA PHE A 588 12.22 -9.05 7.36
C PHE A 588 11.98 -10.50 6.88
N LEU A 589 12.94 -11.40 7.06
CA LEU A 589 12.82 -12.78 6.58
C LEU A 589 11.74 -13.56 7.34
N GLN A 590 11.59 -13.36 8.64
CA GLN A 590 10.50 -13.94 9.42
C GLN A 590 9.13 -13.46 8.92
N LYS A 591 8.99 -12.15 8.66
CA LYS A 591 7.77 -11.62 8.06
C LYS A 591 7.53 -12.23 6.68
N ALA A 592 8.53 -12.22 5.80
CA ALA A 592 8.43 -12.77 4.45
C ALA A 592 8.01 -14.26 4.45
N ALA A 593 8.57 -15.08 5.33
CA ALA A 593 8.23 -16.48 5.46
C ALA A 593 6.78 -16.71 5.94
N ARG A 594 6.31 -15.89 6.90
CA ARG A 594 4.95 -15.94 7.41
C ARG A 594 3.92 -15.49 6.40
N GLU A 595 4.24 -14.43 5.62
CA GLU A 595 3.39 -13.97 4.52
C GLU A 595 3.37 -14.96 3.35
N ALA A 596 4.48 -15.61 3.03
CA ALA A 596 4.52 -16.67 2.02
C ALA A 596 3.64 -17.88 2.36
N LYS A 597 3.39 -18.16 3.65
CA LYS A 597 2.53 -19.25 4.15
C LYS A 597 2.92 -20.65 3.62
N VAL A 598 4.21 -20.86 3.29
CA VAL A 598 4.70 -22.15 2.79
C VAL A 598 5.11 -23.07 3.93
N HIS A 599 5.90 -22.58 4.87
CA HIS A 599 6.43 -23.38 5.98
C HIS A 599 5.92 -22.92 7.34
N THR A 600 5.55 -21.68 7.48
CA THR A 600 5.03 -21.02 8.68
C THR A 600 4.02 -19.98 8.27
N SER A 601 3.17 -19.50 9.18
CA SER A 601 2.26 -18.37 8.92
C SER A 601 1.93 -17.63 10.23
N TRP A 602 1.27 -16.51 10.15
CA TRP A 602 0.80 -15.77 11.32
C TRP A 602 -0.22 -16.57 12.15
N ILE A 603 -1.07 -17.36 11.47
CA ILE A 603 -2.13 -18.15 12.09
C ILE A 603 -1.59 -19.50 12.60
N ASN A 604 -0.64 -20.09 11.88
CA ASN A 604 -0.03 -21.38 12.21
C ASN A 604 1.50 -21.25 12.22
N PRO A 605 2.07 -20.61 13.26
CA PRO A 605 3.52 -20.48 13.39
C PRO A 605 4.17 -21.86 13.62
N VAL A 606 5.33 -22.06 12.99
CA VAL A 606 6.16 -23.26 13.15
C VAL A 606 7.49 -22.87 13.78
N PRO A 607 7.61 -22.93 15.12
CA PRO A 607 8.79 -22.43 15.83
C PRO A 607 10.11 -23.05 15.36
N ALA A 608 10.11 -24.34 15.05
CA ALA A 608 11.31 -25.03 14.56
C ALA A 608 11.83 -24.47 13.23
N PHE A 609 10.93 -24.03 12.33
CA PHE A 609 11.28 -23.36 11.09
C PHE A 609 11.75 -21.92 11.37
N ASP A 610 11.00 -21.16 12.18
CA ASP A 610 11.35 -19.79 12.55
C ASP A 610 12.73 -19.72 13.21
N ASP A 611 13.07 -20.68 14.09
CA ASP A 611 14.37 -20.83 14.72
C ASP A 611 15.48 -21.19 13.71
N ALA A 612 15.20 -22.08 12.77
CA ALA A 612 16.15 -22.49 11.73
C ALA A 612 16.47 -21.30 10.80
N LEU A 613 15.46 -20.54 10.40
CA LEU A 613 15.61 -19.35 9.58
C LEU A 613 16.43 -18.26 10.29
N THR A 614 16.14 -18.00 11.57
CA THR A 614 16.88 -17.03 12.38
C THR A 614 18.33 -17.41 12.51
N ARG A 615 18.64 -18.69 12.82
CA ARG A 615 20.01 -19.19 12.90
C ARG A 615 20.74 -19.12 11.58
N PHE A 616 20.09 -19.44 10.47
CA PHE A 616 20.68 -19.34 9.14
C PHE A 616 21.08 -17.90 8.83
N ALA A 617 20.15 -16.96 8.94
CA ALA A 617 20.41 -15.55 8.67
C ALA A 617 21.51 -14.98 9.58
N GLY A 618 21.45 -15.26 10.89
CA GLY A 618 22.48 -14.84 11.85
C GLY A 618 23.86 -15.44 11.53
N SER A 619 23.92 -16.74 11.18
CA SER A 619 25.19 -17.40 10.82
C SER A 619 25.78 -16.83 9.53
N VAL A 620 24.97 -16.57 8.51
CA VAL A 620 25.40 -15.93 7.26
C VAL A 620 25.89 -14.52 7.53
N MET A 621 25.20 -13.75 8.37
CA MET A 621 25.60 -12.39 8.77
C MET A 621 26.85 -12.37 9.64
N ALA A 622 27.15 -13.42 10.38
CA ALA A 622 28.38 -13.56 11.18
C ALA A 622 29.57 -14.07 10.35
N ASP A 623 29.33 -14.67 9.18
CA ASP A 623 30.40 -15.22 8.33
C ASP A 623 31.18 -14.11 7.63
N ALA A 624 32.39 -13.85 8.12
CA ALA A 624 33.27 -12.79 7.63
C ALA A 624 33.68 -12.99 6.15
N GLU A 625 33.87 -14.26 5.72
CA GLU A 625 34.20 -14.55 4.32
C GLU A 625 33.05 -14.30 3.38
N PHE A 626 31.81 -14.66 3.79
CA PHE A 626 30.62 -14.34 3.02
C PHE A 626 30.42 -12.83 2.94
N LYS A 627 30.55 -12.10 4.03
CA LYS A 627 30.42 -10.63 4.03
C LYS A 627 31.43 -9.96 3.13
N SER A 628 32.70 -10.39 3.19
CA SER A 628 33.75 -9.88 2.32
C SER A 628 33.47 -10.17 0.86
N ASP A 629 32.89 -11.33 0.53
CA ASP A 629 32.53 -11.69 -0.84
C ASP A 629 31.32 -10.89 -1.34
N LEU A 630 30.31 -10.68 -0.51
CA LEU A 630 29.17 -9.82 -0.80
C LEU A 630 29.61 -8.36 -1.05
N GLU A 631 30.45 -7.82 -0.17
CA GLU A 631 31.00 -6.47 -0.30
C GLU A 631 31.86 -6.34 -1.54
N SER A 632 32.64 -7.37 -1.87
CA SER A 632 33.44 -7.44 -3.09
C SER A 632 32.57 -7.48 -4.34
N PHE A 633 31.45 -8.20 -4.32
CA PHE A 633 30.47 -8.22 -5.41
C PHE A 633 29.84 -6.82 -5.59
N ILE A 634 29.33 -6.23 -4.51
CA ILE A 634 28.73 -4.89 -4.52
C ILE A 634 29.74 -3.83 -5.02
N GLY A 635 30.97 -3.89 -4.54
CA GLY A 635 32.03 -2.96 -4.91
C GLY A 635 32.50 -3.12 -6.35
N ARG A 636 32.72 -4.37 -6.81
CA ARG A 636 33.17 -4.68 -8.18
C ARG A 636 32.19 -4.21 -9.23
N HIS A 637 30.91 -4.39 -8.97
CA HIS A 637 29.84 -3.97 -9.87
C HIS A 637 29.30 -2.57 -9.56
N GLN A 638 29.94 -1.84 -8.65
CA GLN A 638 29.62 -0.45 -8.28
C GLN A 638 28.14 -0.26 -7.91
N LEU A 639 27.48 -1.28 -7.34
CA LEU A 639 26.02 -1.29 -7.16
C LEU A 639 25.53 -0.15 -6.25
N VAL A 640 26.35 0.33 -5.29
CA VAL A 640 25.99 1.50 -4.46
C VAL A 640 26.02 2.77 -5.31
N ALA A 641 27.10 3.02 -6.06
CA ALA A 641 27.24 4.24 -6.85
C ALA A 641 26.21 4.30 -7.99
N LEU A 642 26.03 3.20 -8.73
CA LEU A 642 25.07 3.12 -9.83
C LEU A 642 23.61 3.15 -9.31
N GLY A 643 23.32 2.50 -8.17
CA GLY A 643 22.03 2.59 -7.51
C GLY A 643 21.68 4.02 -7.09
N ARG A 644 22.66 4.80 -6.63
CA ARG A 644 22.47 6.22 -6.33
C ARG A 644 22.17 7.05 -7.59
N VAL A 645 22.85 6.77 -8.71
CA VAL A 645 22.56 7.42 -10.00
C VAL A 645 21.13 7.08 -10.47
N ALA A 646 20.75 5.81 -10.40
CA ALA A 646 19.39 5.38 -10.74
C ALA A 646 18.35 6.05 -9.81
N SER A 647 18.61 6.15 -8.51
CA SER A 647 17.75 6.85 -7.55
C SER A 647 17.61 8.34 -7.86
N LEU A 648 18.69 9.04 -8.23
CA LEU A 648 18.63 10.44 -8.66
C LEU A 648 17.79 10.60 -9.93
N ALA A 649 17.91 9.67 -10.88
CA ALA A 649 17.09 9.66 -12.09
C ALA A 649 15.61 9.46 -11.76
N GLN A 650 15.26 8.45 -10.94
CA GLN A 650 13.89 8.22 -10.48
C GLN A 650 13.32 9.40 -9.69
N THR A 651 14.12 10.01 -8.80
CA THR A 651 13.74 11.21 -8.05
C THR A 651 13.48 12.40 -8.98
N THR A 652 14.29 12.55 -10.04
CA THR A 652 14.06 13.59 -11.07
C THR A 652 12.73 13.37 -11.78
N LEU A 653 12.43 12.12 -12.18
CA LEU A 653 11.13 11.78 -12.79
C LEU A 653 9.97 12.08 -11.84
N LEU A 654 10.08 11.71 -10.55
CA LEU A 654 9.08 12.05 -9.52
C LEU A 654 8.78 13.55 -9.49
N LEU A 655 9.82 14.37 -9.50
CA LEU A 655 9.70 15.83 -9.35
C LEU A 655 9.31 16.56 -10.64
N THR A 656 9.38 15.92 -11.79
CA THR A 656 9.22 16.58 -13.09
C THR A 656 8.15 16.00 -14.00
N CYS A 657 7.72 14.75 -13.80
CA CYS A 657 6.60 14.15 -14.51
C CYS A 657 5.28 14.88 -14.20
N PRO A 658 4.24 14.71 -15.06
CA PRO A 658 2.91 15.22 -14.79
C PRO A 658 2.34 14.65 -13.50
N GLY A 659 1.98 15.51 -12.53
CA GLY A 659 1.45 15.13 -11.23
C GLY A 659 2.04 15.96 -10.09
N VAL A 660 1.61 15.61 -8.88
CA VAL A 660 2.03 16.20 -7.62
C VAL A 660 2.99 15.24 -6.91
N PRO A 661 4.27 15.55 -6.79
CA PRO A 661 5.23 14.67 -6.11
C PRO A 661 4.94 14.59 -4.62
N ASP A 662 4.88 13.38 -4.09
CA ASP A 662 4.90 13.07 -2.68
C ASP A 662 6.26 12.49 -2.27
N LEU A 663 6.84 13.05 -1.22
CA LEU A 663 8.10 12.62 -0.63
C LEU A 663 7.81 11.97 0.73
N TYR A 664 8.04 10.68 0.84
CA TYR A 664 7.90 9.98 2.11
C TYR A 664 9.05 10.37 3.06
N GLN A 665 8.74 10.56 4.34
CA GLN A 665 9.72 10.94 5.37
C GLN A 665 11.01 10.11 5.31
N GLY A 666 12.16 10.79 5.33
CA GLY A 666 13.49 10.17 5.25
C GLY A 666 13.93 9.77 3.84
N SER A 667 13.09 9.94 2.81
CA SER A 667 13.46 9.63 1.42
C SER A 667 14.22 10.76 0.72
N GLU A 668 14.39 11.90 1.37
CA GLU A 668 15.18 13.03 0.86
C GLU A 668 16.69 12.76 0.86
N VAL A 669 17.14 11.74 1.55
CA VAL A 669 18.48 11.15 1.49
C VAL A 669 18.37 9.68 1.11
N TRP A 670 19.49 8.92 1.08
CA TRP A 670 19.44 7.48 0.79
C TRP A 670 18.68 6.73 1.88
N ASN A 671 17.53 6.17 1.50
CA ASN A 671 16.69 5.39 2.38
C ASN A 671 16.74 3.91 2.00
N LEU A 672 17.26 3.07 2.89
CA LEU A 672 17.40 1.63 2.68
C LEU A 672 16.38 0.85 3.54
N SER A 673 15.16 1.35 3.66
CA SER A 673 14.09 0.68 4.40
C SER A 673 13.49 -0.48 3.60
N LEU A 674 13.11 -1.50 4.36
CA LEU A 674 12.33 -2.65 3.91
C LEU A 674 10.84 -2.44 4.26
N VAL A 675 10.03 -3.48 4.16
CA VAL A 675 8.60 -3.43 4.48
C VAL A 675 8.34 -3.04 5.94
N ASP A 676 7.15 -2.56 6.24
CA ASP A 676 6.73 -2.23 7.60
C ASP A 676 7.02 -3.38 8.61
N PRO A 677 7.41 -3.04 9.84
CA PRO A 677 7.52 -1.70 10.43
C PRO A 677 8.85 -0.98 10.13
N ASP A 678 9.77 -1.54 9.34
CA ASP A 678 11.09 -0.98 9.08
C ASP A 678 11.04 0.39 8.36
N ASN A 679 10.08 0.59 7.46
CA ASN A 679 9.85 1.85 6.76
C ASN A 679 9.20 2.96 7.62
N ARG A 680 8.86 2.67 8.88
CA ARG A 680 8.27 3.62 9.84
C ARG A 680 9.24 4.01 10.95
N ARG A 681 10.53 3.71 10.79
CA ARG A 681 11.58 4.10 11.74
C ARG A 681 11.68 5.63 11.85
N PRO A 682 12.05 6.16 13.02
CA PRO A 682 12.25 7.60 13.20
C PRO A 682 13.26 8.19 12.22
N VAL A 683 12.99 9.41 11.74
CA VAL A 683 13.88 10.17 10.87
C VAL A 683 14.73 11.12 11.70
N ASP A 684 16.02 11.19 11.41
CA ASP A 684 16.95 12.12 12.05
C ASP A 684 16.84 13.51 11.41
N TYR A 685 15.79 14.23 11.77
CA TYR A 685 15.55 15.59 11.28
C TYR A 685 16.60 16.60 11.73
N GLU A 686 17.32 16.37 12.84
CA GLU A 686 18.37 17.26 13.31
C GLU A 686 19.57 17.22 12.36
N ARG A 687 19.96 16.00 11.95
CA ARG A 687 20.99 15.82 10.92
C ARG A 687 20.60 16.46 9.60
N LEU A 688 19.35 16.25 9.16
CA LEU A 688 18.84 16.80 7.89
C LEU A 688 18.79 18.34 7.92
N ALA A 689 18.31 18.93 9.01
CA ALA A 689 18.28 20.37 9.23
C ALA A 689 19.68 20.99 9.28
N GLY A 690 20.68 20.25 9.76
CA GLY A 690 22.09 20.68 9.72
C GLY A 690 22.69 20.57 8.32
N LEU A 691 22.40 19.50 7.58
CA LEU A 691 22.95 19.26 6.24
C LEU A 691 22.39 20.25 5.19
N LEU A 692 21.10 20.59 5.28
CA LEU A 692 20.41 21.40 4.28
C LEU A 692 21.05 22.79 4.03
N PRO A 693 21.35 23.62 5.03
CA PRO A 693 22.03 24.91 4.81
C PRO A 693 23.41 24.77 4.17
N GLU A 694 24.17 23.73 4.54
CA GLU A 694 25.52 23.49 4.04
C GLU A 694 25.55 23.21 2.54
N ILE A 695 24.57 22.42 2.04
CA ILE A 695 24.50 22.05 0.62
C ILE A 695 23.84 23.11 -0.23
N ARG A 696 23.07 24.04 0.34
CA ARG A 696 22.28 25.03 -0.43
C ARG A 696 23.14 25.92 -1.34
N SER A 697 24.31 26.33 -0.86
CA SER A 697 25.28 27.15 -1.58
C SER A 697 26.37 26.35 -2.28
N ALA A 698 26.39 25.03 -2.10
CA ALA A 698 27.42 24.14 -2.65
C ALA A 698 27.23 23.96 -4.17
N GLY A 699 28.36 23.77 -4.88
CA GLY A 699 28.36 23.40 -6.29
C GLY A 699 28.10 21.90 -6.51
N PRO A 700 27.81 21.48 -7.76
CA PRO A 700 27.55 20.08 -8.09
C PRO A 700 28.66 19.13 -7.63
N SER A 701 29.91 19.50 -7.87
CA SER A 701 31.09 18.68 -7.49
C SER A 701 31.21 18.49 -5.97
N ASP A 702 30.97 19.55 -5.19
CA ASP A 702 31.05 19.49 -3.74
C ASP A 702 29.94 18.60 -3.16
N VAL A 703 28.76 18.69 -3.73
CA VAL A 703 27.60 17.87 -3.35
C VAL A 703 27.84 16.41 -3.68
N LEU A 704 28.36 16.10 -4.88
CA LEU A 704 28.67 14.73 -5.29
C LEU A 704 29.79 14.12 -4.43
N ALA A 705 30.78 14.90 -3.96
CA ALA A 705 31.80 14.44 -3.05
C ALA A 705 31.23 13.98 -1.68
N ARG A 706 30.06 14.48 -1.29
CA ARG A 706 29.33 14.11 -0.06
C ARG A 706 28.25 13.05 -0.33
N SER A 707 28.45 12.21 -1.34
CA SER A 707 27.44 11.22 -1.74
C SER A 707 27.05 10.25 -0.63
N ASP A 708 27.97 9.88 0.25
CA ASP A 708 27.67 8.95 1.36
C ASP A 708 26.72 9.54 2.40
N GLU A 709 26.64 10.85 2.49
CA GLU A 709 25.74 11.57 3.40
C GLU A 709 24.31 11.73 2.83
N GLY A 710 24.10 11.42 1.56
CA GLY A 710 22.83 11.66 0.84
C GLY A 710 22.69 13.07 0.28
N ALA A 711 23.74 13.88 0.36
CA ALA A 711 23.74 15.27 -0.07
C ALA A 711 23.26 15.47 -1.52
N PRO A 712 23.63 14.64 -2.54
CA PRO A 712 23.17 14.81 -3.91
C PRO A 712 21.66 14.72 -4.06
N LYS A 713 21.01 13.80 -3.34
CA LYS A 713 19.56 13.60 -3.40
C LYS A 713 18.82 14.75 -2.73
N LEU A 714 19.23 15.13 -1.51
CA LEU A 714 18.66 16.24 -0.77
C LEU A 714 18.80 17.56 -1.56
N TRP A 715 19.95 17.80 -2.17
CA TRP A 715 20.22 18.99 -2.97
C TRP A 715 19.36 19.04 -4.23
N LEU A 716 19.26 17.94 -4.98
CA LEU A 716 18.40 17.81 -6.16
C LEU A 716 16.95 18.14 -5.82
N ILE A 717 16.42 17.50 -4.77
CA ILE A 717 15.02 17.65 -4.34
C ILE A 717 14.78 19.11 -3.93
N THR A 718 15.64 19.68 -3.10
CA THR A 718 15.47 21.04 -2.60
C THR A 718 15.45 22.05 -3.74
N ARG A 719 16.37 21.93 -4.73
CA ARG A 719 16.41 22.82 -5.88
C ARG A 719 15.13 22.74 -6.71
N LEU A 720 14.68 21.55 -7.05
CA LEU A 720 13.48 21.37 -7.87
C LEU A 720 12.20 21.76 -7.13
N LEU A 721 12.11 21.54 -5.81
CA LEU A 721 10.98 22.00 -5.02
C LEU A 721 10.93 23.53 -4.95
N HIS A 722 12.08 24.19 -4.80
CA HIS A 722 12.14 25.65 -4.83
C HIS A 722 11.71 26.21 -6.20
N GLU A 723 12.16 25.63 -7.30
CA GLU A 723 11.73 26.04 -8.65
C GLU A 723 10.22 25.80 -8.85
N ARG A 724 9.67 24.68 -8.35
CA ARG A 724 8.22 24.41 -8.37
C ARG A 724 7.41 25.44 -7.60
N ARG A 725 7.98 26.07 -6.55
CA ARG A 725 7.33 27.15 -5.79
C ARG A 725 7.43 28.49 -6.49
N VAL A 726 8.58 28.79 -7.10
CA VAL A 726 8.83 30.08 -7.80
C VAL A 726 8.06 30.16 -9.11
N ASP A 727 7.98 29.05 -9.86
CA ASP A 727 7.27 28.96 -11.15
C ASP A 727 6.39 27.69 -11.17
N PRO A 728 5.26 27.68 -10.47
CA PRO A 728 4.35 26.51 -10.45
C PRO A 728 3.86 26.11 -11.84
N ASP A 729 3.69 27.08 -12.76
CA ASP A 729 3.22 26.83 -14.11
C ASP A 729 4.24 26.05 -14.95
N LEU A 730 5.53 26.17 -14.64
CA LEU A 730 6.58 25.38 -15.28
C LEU A 730 6.37 23.87 -15.11
N PHE A 731 5.87 23.48 -13.94
CA PHE A 731 5.62 22.07 -13.59
C PHE A 731 4.14 21.68 -13.70
N GLY A 732 3.23 22.65 -13.81
CA GLY A 732 1.77 22.45 -13.89
C GLY A 732 1.26 22.21 -15.31
N SER A 733 2.11 22.40 -16.34
CA SER A 733 1.71 22.25 -17.73
C SER A 733 1.19 20.83 -18.02
N ALA A 734 0.03 20.75 -18.68
CA ALA A 734 -0.53 19.51 -19.19
C ALA A 734 0.18 19.01 -20.47
N SER A 735 1.12 19.77 -21.05
CA SER A 735 1.90 19.34 -22.20
C SER A 735 2.92 18.27 -21.78
N TYR A 736 3.08 17.27 -22.60
CA TYR A 736 4.13 16.26 -22.45
C TYR A 736 4.55 15.78 -23.85
N THR A 737 5.81 15.98 -24.19
CA THR A 737 6.36 15.59 -25.50
C THR A 737 7.62 14.76 -25.28
N PRO A 738 7.62 13.47 -25.65
CA PRO A 738 8.81 12.64 -25.61
C PRO A 738 9.95 13.19 -26.45
N LEU A 739 11.17 12.98 -26.01
CA LEU A 739 12.39 13.24 -26.76
C LEU A 739 13.13 11.93 -26.98
N ALA A 740 13.36 11.55 -28.23
CA ALA A 740 14.11 10.35 -28.57
C ALA A 740 15.62 10.64 -28.62
N ALA A 741 16.40 9.82 -27.91
CA ALA A 741 17.85 9.80 -28.09
C ALA A 741 18.24 8.95 -29.32
N VAL A 742 19.35 9.27 -29.93
CA VAL A 742 19.93 8.56 -31.12
C VAL A 742 21.41 8.26 -30.86
N GLY A 743 21.88 7.12 -31.29
CA GLY A 743 23.27 6.67 -31.09
C GLY A 743 23.38 5.34 -30.35
N ALA A 744 24.63 4.92 -30.12
CA ALA A 744 24.91 3.58 -29.58
C ALA A 744 24.34 3.31 -28.18
N LYS A 745 24.13 4.34 -27.39
CA LYS A 745 23.60 4.28 -26.03
C LYS A 745 22.19 4.90 -25.89
N ALA A 746 21.43 5.02 -26.96
CA ALA A 746 20.12 5.64 -27.00
C ALA A 746 19.14 5.03 -25.98
N LYS A 747 19.15 3.68 -25.80
CA LYS A 747 18.30 2.96 -24.85
C LYS A 747 18.53 3.34 -23.37
N HIS A 748 19.64 4.01 -23.08
CA HIS A 748 20.04 4.42 -21.73
C HIS A 748 19.57 5.83 -21.34
N ALA A 749 18.90 6.56 -22.24
CA ALA A 749 18.39 7.89 -21.99
C ALA A 749 16.86 7.91 -22.01
N VAL A 750 16.27 8.69 -21.10
CA VAL A 750 14.85 9.06 -21.11
C VAL A 750 14.76 10.57 -21.13
N GLY A 751 14.13 11.12 -22.18
CA GLY A 751 14.01 12.56 -22.36
C GLY A 751 12.58 12.99 -22.67
N PHE A 752 12.18 14.18 -22.17
CA PHE A 752 10.88 14.78 -22.49
C PHE A 752 10.89 16.31 -22.29
N VAL A 753 9.93 16.95 -22.91
CA VAL A 753 9.65 18.37 -22.73
C VAL A 753 8.21 18.59 -22.23
N ARG A 754 8.05 19.48 -21.27
CA ARG A 754 6.77 20.00 -20.80
C ARG A 754 6.79 21.52 -20.93
N ASP A 755 6.28 22.03 -22.03
CA ASP A 755 6.30 23.47 -22.38
C ASP A 755 7.71 24.07 -22.26
N ARG A 756 8.03 24.72 -21.13
CA ARG A 756 9.30 25.37 -20.85
C ARG A 756 10.28 24.52 -20.02
N LEU A 757 9.90 23.33 -19.61
CA LEU A 757 10.70 22.40 -18.82
C LEU A 757 11.19 21.26 -19.73
N LEU A 758 12.49 20.98 -19.70
CA LEU A 758 13.13 19.88 -20.42
C LEU A 758 13.87 19.00 -19.43
N VAL A 759 13.69 17.69 -19.55
CA VAL A 759 14.28 16.69 -18.64
C VAL A 759 14.98 15.61 -19.46
N VAL A 760 16.19 15.22 -19.05
CA VAL A 760 16.88 14.03 -19.54
C VAL A 760 17.50 13.32 -18.35
N VAL A 761 17.20 12.01 -18.22
CA VAL A 761 17.74 11.17 -17.15
C VAL A 761 18.34 9.88 -17.72
N PRO A 762 19.37 9.30 -17.05
CA PRO A 762 19.90 7.99 -17.44
C PRO A 762 19.00 6.86 -16.91
N ARG A 763 18.97 5.75 -17.62
CA ARG A 763 18.44 4.45 -17.17
C ARG A 763 19.42 3.34 -17.53
N LEU A 764 19.25 2.14 -16.94
CA LEU A 764 20.10 0.99 -17.18
C LEU A 764 21.59 1.36 -17.09
N VAL A 765 21.95 1.91 -15.93
CA VAL A 765 23.23 2.62 -15.73
C VAL A 765 24.45 1.69 -15.65
N ALA A 766 24.25 0.41 -15.30
CA ALA A 766 25.34 -0.57 -15.34
C ALA A 766 25.73 -0.89 -16.79
N GLY A 767 24.76 -1.10 -17.69
CA GLY A 767 24.97 -1.31 -19.10
C GLY A 767 25.46 -0.07 -19.86
N LEU A 768 25.16 1.13 -19.35
CA LEU A 768 25.71 2.39 -19.85
C LEU A 768 27.23 2.44 -19.66
N GLY A 769 27.72 1.97 -18.52
CA GLY A 769 29.15 1.93 -18.19
C GLY A 769 29.81 3.33 -18.06
N GLY A 770 29.01 4.37 -17.86
CA GLY A 770 29.47 5.76 -17.73
C GLY A 770 29.89 6.44 -19.04
N ASP A 771 29.78 5.76 -20.19
CA ASP A 771 30.14 6.27 -21.52
C ASP A 771 28.90 6.38 -22.42
N TRP A 772 28.56 7.58 -22.83
CA TRP A 772 27.45 7.87 -23.74
C TRP A 772 27.78 7.64 -25.23
N ALA A 773 29.03 7.38 -25.53
CA ALA A 773 29.53 7.24 -26.93
C ALA A 773 29.08 8.41 -27.82
N ASP A 774 28.47 8.12 -28.97
CA ASP A 774 27.93 9.09 -29.93
C ASP A 774 26.45 9.49 -29.65
N THR A 775 25.95 9.21 -28.48
CA THR A 775 24.50 9.40 -28.17
C THR A 775 24.16 10.88 -28.07
N THR A 776 23.15 11.28 -28.85
CA THR A 776 22.63 12.64 -28.93
C THR A 776 21.13 12.67 -28.77
N ILE A 777 20.61 13.85 -28.48
CA ILE A 777 19.17 14.11 -28.36
C ILE A 777 18.85 15.47 -29.02
N ASP A 778 17.75 15.55 -29.74
CA ASP A 778 17.29 16.81 -30.35
C ASP A 778 16.56 17.64 -29.31
N LEU A 779 17.13 18.81 -28.98
CA LEU A 779 16.50 19.74 -28.05
C LEU A 779 15.75 20.83 -28.84
N PRO A 780 14.57 21.28 -28.36
CA PRO A 780 13.88 22.40 -28.97
C PRO A 780 14.78 23.64 -29.00
N ALA A 781 14.88 24.32 -30.17
CA ALA A 781 15.79 25.43 -30.41
C ALA A 781 15.62 26.59 -29.41
N GLY A 782 16.72 27.21 -28.96
CA GLY A 782 16.77 28.34 -28.02
C GLY A 782 17.70 28.07 -26.84
N SER A 783 17.86 29.05 -25.96
CA SER A 783 18.70 28.91 -24.74
C SER A 783 17.91 28.29 -23.60
N TRP A 784 18.51 27.29 -22.95
CA TRP A 784 18.00 26.54 -21.81
C TRP A 784 18.94 26.73 -20.62
N ARG A 785 18.39 27.07 -19.45
CA ARG A 785 19.17 27.16 -18.22
C ARG A 785 18.97 25.88 -17.38
N SER A 786 20.06 25.27 -17.00
CA SER A 786 19.99 24.15 -16.04
C SER A 786 19.49 24.63 -14.67
N LEU A 787 18.40 24.00 -14.19
CA LEU A 787 17.85 24.25 -12.85
C LEU A 787 18.72 23.62 -11.75
N ILE A 788 19.56 22.67 -12.13
CA ILE A 788 20.43 21.93 -11.20
C ILE A 788 21.79 22.61 -11.10
N THR A 789 22.48 22.81 -12.23
CA THR A 789 23.85 23.30 -12.23
C THR A 789 23.97 24.81 -12.49
N GLY A 790 22.90 25.46 -12.96
CA GLY A 790 22.87 26.87 -13.33
C GLY A 790 23.48 27.19 -14.68
N GLY A 791 24.10 26.19 -15.37
CA GLY A 791 24.70 26.34 -16.70
C GLY A 791 23.66 26.63 -17.78
N GLU A 792 24.13 27.20 -18.91
CA GLU A 792 23.29 27.46 -20.10
C GLU A 792 23.64 26.44 -21.20
N GLU A 793 22.59 25.88 -21.81
CA GLU A 793 22.68 24.98 -22.96
C GLU A 793 21.95 25.54 -24.16
N GLN A 794 22.50 25.35 -25.33
CA GLN A 794 21.84 25.75 -26.58
C GLN A 794 21.07 24.58 -27.17
N GLY A 795 19.76 24.74 -27.29
CA GLY A 795 18.90 23.78 -27.97
C GLY A 795 19.15 23.76 -29.47
N GLY A 796 19.04 22.58 -30.07
CA GLY A 796 19.22 22.32 -31.49
C GLY A 796 19.24 20.81 -31.75
N PRO A 797 19.44 20.39 -33.00
CA PRO A 797 19.60 18.99 -33.33
C PRO A 797 20.95 18.44 -32.84
N GLY A 798 20.97 17.16 -32.47
CA GLY A 798 22.20 16.44 -32.19
C GLY A 798 22.97 16.88 -30.92
N VAL A 799 22.29 17.35 -29.87
CA VAL A 799 22.97 17.75 -28.64
C VAL A 799 23.51 16.51 -27.92
N PRO A 800 24.81 16.44 -27.59
CA PRO A 800 25.40 15.28 -26.90
C PRO A 800 24.83 15.09 -25.50
N VAL A 801 24.32 13.90 -25.20
CA VAL A 801 23.78 13.57 -23.88
C VAL A 801 24.87 13.62 -22.80
N ALA A 802 26.10 13.23 -23.15
CA ALA A 802 27.27 13.34 -22.26
C ALA A 802 27.46 14.77 -21.74
N GLY A 803 27.28 15.78 -22.61
CA GLY A 803 27.42 17.21 -22.25
C GLY A 803 26.38 17.63 -21.19
N LEU A 804 25.13 17.20 -21.37
CA LEU A 804 24.03 17.55 -20.47
C LEU A 804 24.23 17.00 -19.05
N MET A 805 24.91 15.85 -18.88
CA MET A 805 25.07 15.13 -17.63
C MET A 805 26.50 15.20 -17.06
N HIS A 806 27.37 16.00 -17.62
CA HIS A 806 28.79 15.97 -17.24
C HIS A 806 29.06 16.50 -15.81
N GLN A 807 28.25 17.44 -15.32
CA GLN A 807 28.40 18.03 -13.98
C GLN A 807 27.54 17.34 -12.92
N PHE A 808 26.40 16.77 -13.32
CA PHE A 808 25.48 16.07 -12.45
C PHE A 808 24.75 14.99 -13.26
N PRO A 809 24.47 13.79 -12.69
CA PRO A 809 24.04 12.64 -13.49
C PRO A 809 22.60 12.71 -14.02
N VAL A 810 21.93 13.86 -13.91
CA VAL A 810 20.62 14.14 -14.50
C VAL A 810 20.57 15.59 -15.00
N ALA A 811 19.77 15.85 -16.02
CA ALA A 811 19.59 17.18 -16.57
C ALA A 811 18.12 17.63 -16.45
N VAL A 812 17.90 18.79 -15.83
CA VAL A 812 16.62 19.48 -15.79
C VAL A 812 16.86 20.91 -16.21
N LEU A 813 16.31 21.30 -17.36
CA LEU A 813 16.55 22.58 -17.99
C LEU A 813 15.23 23.35 -18.10
N ALA A 814 15.29 24.66 -17.96
CA ALA A 814 14.12 25.54 -18.14
C ALA A 814 14.42 26.69 -19.10
N ARG A 815 13.38 27.09 -19.84
CA ARG A 815 13.39 28.39 -20.56
C ARG A 815 12.81 29.46 -19.67
N ARG A 816 13.41 30.64 -19.67
CA ARG A 816 12.80 31.83 -19.07
C ARG A 816 11.46 32.10 -19.76
N ALA A 817 10.46 32.50 -18.99
CA ALA A 817 9.26 33.11 -19.56
C ALA A 817 9.73 34.32 -20.44
N ARG A 818 9.20 34.43 -21.67
CA ARG A 818 9.42 35.70 -22.42
C ARG A 818 8.85 36.83 -21.56
N PRO A 819 9.60 37.91 -21.32
CA PRO A 819 8.99 39.09 -20.75
C PRO A 819 7.80 39.45 -21.65
N LEU A 820 6.61 39.60 -21.03
CA LEU A 820 5.40 40.11 -21.70
C LEU A 820 5.61 41.50 -22.27
#